data_99ed3b4b1730bde830ff853e5652b262
#
_entry.id   99ed3b4b1730bde830ff853e5652b262
#
_cell.length_a   1.000
_cell.length_b   1.000
_cell.length_c   1.000
_cell.angle_alpha   90.00
_cell.angle_beta   90.00
_cell.angle_gamma   90.00
#
_symmetry.space_group_name_H-M   'P 1'
#
loop_
_entity.id
_entity.type
_entity.pdbx_description
1 polymer ?
#
loop_
_entity_poly.entity_id
_entity_poly.type
_entity_poly.pdbx_seq_one_letter_code
_entity_poly.pdbx_strand_id
1 'polypeptide(L)'
;MTTLFLRGCAAALLLLSFGVQADAIRQTKAPFEDKFRQLEGEDWPTPTDYRNAAGAPGYRYWQQQVDYDIQVRLDEPSKQVTGAETVVYHNHSPDSLPYLWLLLDQNRFKRDSMDNLSRTVSGESISLGQVRRAKRYQDWEGGFTITSVRDGNGRPLEFTVVDSLLRIDLAQPVAGNGGSTQVHIEWSFPMIENKVVGGRSGYECFTDKGQDGNCIFEGAQWFPRLAVYSDYEGWHNKAFLGSGEFTLEFGDYRVALTVPADHVVAATGELQNADRVLSAAQRQRLAQARDATEPVFVVTPAEAEAAEGGRASGEKTWVFKADNVRDFAWASSRKFAWDALGVHQAGGDQPPVMAMSFFPKEARPLWDAYSTKSIAHTLKVYSSFTFPYPYPTAQSVNGPVGGMEYPMITFNGPRPVKDEKTGNLTYTERAKYGLIGVVIHEVGHQYFPMIVNSDERQWTWMDEGLNTFLQFQAEKQWDRDFPSRRGEPKDIVEYMVSQDQVPLMTQSDSVLQFGANGYAKPATALTILRETVMGRELFDRALREYAQRWYMKHPTPYDFFRTMEESSGIDLDWFWRGWFYGTDHVDIALDQVVRWRLDSGNPDAEASWSRGEYQKEPPSLTATRNTGKTVVETDPATRDYYDRAERFAPTASARRKAKKDDAALSPEERRARAVSDSFYRFDLRNVGGLVMPVILKLTFSDGSDTVVRIPAEVWRKNARQVTWEYVTDKTLTRAELDPLWETADADRGNNLFTGTIATRTLKIASPPKQDNRMREDDLKVLPDSLQTYPAPSKD
;
A
#
# COMPACT_ATOMS: atom_id res chain seq x y z
N MET A 1 47.72 -17.11 -56.73
CA MET A 1 46.26 -16.93 -56.65
C MET A 1 45.94 -16.07 -55.51
N THR A 2 46.18 -14.83 -55.67
CA THR A 2 45.99 -13.76 -54.67
C THR A 2 45.64 -12.50 -55.48
N THR A 3 44.72 -11.71 -55.05
CA THR A 3 44.17 -10.50 -55.67
C THR A 3 42.76 -10.68 -56.18
N LEU A 4 41.78 -10.48 -55.19
CA LEU A 4 40.46 -9.96 -55.56
C LEU A 4 39.63 -9.87 -54.21
N PHE A 5 40.05 -8.99 -53.30
CA PHE A 5 39.15 -8.60 -52.15
C PHE A 5 39.60 -7.25 -51.56
N LEU A 6 39.53 -6.19 -52.32
CA LEU A 6 39.84 -4.85 -51.86
C LEU A 6 39.19 -3.77 -52.74
N ARG A 7 37.93 -3.90 -53.04
CA ARG A 7 37.13 -2.83 -53.67
C ARG A 7 35.65 -2.85 -53.27
N GLY A 8 35.37 -3.08 -52.00
CA GLY A 8 34.00 -3.13 -51.53
C GLY A 8 33.67 -2.27 -50.28
N CYS A 9 34.64 -1.58 -49.70
CA CYS A 9 34.43 -0.88 -48.42
C CYS A 9 34.49 0.66 -48.49
N ALA A 10 34.52 1.28 -49.69
CA ALA A 10 34.59 2.73 -49.80
C ALA A 10 33.29 3.43 -50.24
N ALA A 11 32.20 2.69 -50.42
CA ALA A 11 30.90 3.26 -50.83
C ALA A 11 29.81 3.31 -49.73
N ALA A 12 30.11 2.83 -48.51
CA ALA A 12 29.11 2.76 -47.39
C ALA A 12 29.28 3.84 -46.32
N LEU A 13 30.22 4.81 -46.51
CA LEU A 13 30.54 5.80 -45.46
C LEU A 13 30.13 7.25 -45.82
N LEU A 14 29.26 7.44 -46.82
CA LEU A 14 28.87 8.79 -47.25
C LEU A 14 27.34 9.03 -47.29
N LEU A 15 26.56 8.26 -46.49
CA LEU A 15 25.11 8.52 -46.34
C LEU A 15 24.67 8.53 -44.88
N LEU A 16 25.48 9.13 -44.02
CA LEU A 16 25.06 9.44 -42.63
C LEU A 16 25.12 10.95 -42.35
N SER A 17 24.63 11.76 -43.31
CA SER A 17 24.14 13.07 -42.95
C SER A 17 22.75 12.91 -42.33
N PHE A 18 22.69 12.50 -41.06
CA PHE A 18 21.44 12.53 -40.31
C PHE A 18 20.99 13.96 -40.12
N GLY A 19 20.00 14.35 -40.90
CA GLY A 19 19.07 15.34 -40.44
C GLY A 19 18.55 14.84 -39.12
N VAL A 20 18.80 15.58 -38.02
CA VAL A 20 18.13 15.38 -36.75
C VAL A 20 16.67 15.75 -37.02
N GLN A 21 15.90 14.77 -37.55
CA GLN A 21 14.45 14.82 -37.35
C GLN A 21 14.27 14.76 -35.83
N ALA A 22 13.60 15.76 -35.28
CA ALA A 22 13.05 15.63 -33.93
C ALA A 22 12.29 14.31 -33.90
N ASP A 23 12.82 13.35 -33.14
CA ASP A 23 12.16 12.06 -33.04
C ASP A 23 10.74 12.30 -32.55
N ALA A 24 9.80 11.93 -33.39
CA ALA A 24 8.41 11.92 -32.98
C ALA A 24 8.28 11.02 -31.77
N ILE A 25 7.49 11.44 -30.78
CA ILE A 25 7.15 10.62 -29.62
C ILE A 25 6.70 9.24 -30.14
N ARG A 26 7.46 8.21 -29.81
CA ARG A 26 7.15 6.84 -30.25
C ARG A 26 6.24 6.21 -29.22
N GLN A 27 5.11 5.73 -29.68
CA GLN A 27 4.21 4.93 -28.86
C GLN A 27 4.84 3.57 -28.54
N THR A 28 4.61 3.07 -27.34
CA THR A 28 4.97 1.70 -26.95
C THR A 28 4.24 0.72 -27.88
N LYS A 29 4.99 -0.23 -28.49
CA LYS A 29 4.43 -1.11 -29.52
C LYS A 29 3.72 -2.35 -28.99
N ALA A 30 4.05 -2.79 -27.77
CA ALA A 30 3.44 -3.99 -27.20
C ALA A 30 2.15 -3.64 -26.44
N PRO A 31 1.01 -4.28 -26.75
CA PRO A 31 -0.24 -4.06 -26.03
C PRO A 31 -0.12 -4.31 -24.51
N PHE A 32 0.71 -5.28 -24.13
CA PHE A 32 0.97 -5.60 -22.72
C PHE A 32 1.83 -4.56 -22.00
N GLU A 33 2.54 -3.70 -22.73
CA GLU A 33 3.33 -2.61 -22.17
C GLU A 33 2.54 -1.29 -22.10
N ASP A 34 1.28 -1.28 -22.55
CA ASP A 34 0.42 -0.10 -22.40
C ASP A 34 0.05 0.08 -20.92
N LYS A 35 0.80 0.96 -20.25
CA LYS A 35 0.64 1.24 -18.81
C LYS A 35 -0.68 1.96 -18.49
N PHE A 36 -1.35 2.53 -19.49
CA PHE A 36 -2.60 3.29 -19.37
C PHE A 36 -3.84 2.54 -19.88
N ARG A 37 -3.68 1.28 -20.28
CA ARG A 37 -4.82 0.46 -20.68
C ARG A 37 -5.74 0.24 -19.49
N GLN A 38 -7.03 0.44 -19.70
CA GLN A 38 -8.02 0.17 -18.66
C GLN A 38 -7.89 -1.26 -18.13
N LEU A 39 -7.96 -1.41 -16.83
CA LEU A 39 -7.96 -2.69 -16.13
C LEU A 39 -9.38 -3.29 -16.23
N GLU A 40 -9.53 -4.32 -17.06
CA GLU A 40 -10.81 -5.00 -17.29
C GLU A 40 -10.58 -6.47 -17.71
N GLY A 41 -11.65 -7.23 -17.75
CA GLY A 41 -11.65 -8.60 -18.26
C GLY A 41 -10.81 -9.55 -17.40
N GLU A 42 -9.60 -9.86 -17.84
CA GLU A 42 -8.70 -10.77 -17.14
C GLU A 42 -8.12 -10.16 -15.85
N ASP A 43 -7.98 -8.83 -15.80
CA ASP A 43 -7.41 -8.12 -14.66
C ASP A 43 -8.48 -7.86 -13.56
N TRP A 44 -9.69 -7.47 -13.96
CA TRP A 44 -10.79 -7.16 -13.04
C TRP A 44 -12.07 -7.93 -13.41
N PRO A 45 -12.79 -8.52 -12.45
CA PRO A 45 -14.06 -9.18 -12.71
C PRO A 45 -15.11 -8.16 -13.21
N THR A 46 -15.93 -8.59 -14.15
CA THR A 46 -17.04 -7.80 -14.67
C THR A 46 -18.02 -7.46 -13.54
N PRO A 47 -18.49 -6.21 -13.43
CA PRO A 47 -19.51 -5.84 -12.46
C PRO A 47 -20.78 -6.70 -12.57
N THR A 48 -21.40 -6.98 -11.43
CA THR A 48 -22.58 -7.83 -11.31
C THR A 48 -23.70 -7.13 -10.53
N ASP A 49 -24.84 -7.81 -10.36
CA ASP A 49 -25.92 -7.36 -9.46
C ASP A 49 -25.49 -7.39 -7.98
N TYR A 50 -24.44 -8.13 -7.66
CA TYR A 50 -23.89 -8.23 -6.29
C TYR A 50 -22.82 -7.17 -6.01
N ARG A 51 -22.02 -6.80 -7.04
CA ARG A 51 -20.91 -5.82 -6.96
C ARG A 51 -20.95 -4.94 -8.19
N ASN A 52 -21.25 -3.67 -8.00
CA ASN A 52 -21.49 -2.76 -9.12
C ASN A 52 -20.20 -2.11 -9.66
N ALA A 53 -20.30 -1.41 -10.78
CA ALA A 53 -19.18 -0.77 -11.46
C ALA A 53 -18.53 0.38 -10.67
N ALA A 54 -19.23 0.95 -9.70
CA ALA A 54 -18.71 2.00 -8.83
C ALA A 54 -17.92 1.45 -7.63
N GLY A 55 -17.72 0.13 -7.55
CA GLY A 55 -17.05 -0.50 -6.40
C GLY A 55 -17.91 -0.57 -5.14
N ALA A 56 -19.22 -0.46 -5.27
CA ALA A 56 -20.15 -0.57 -4.15
C ALA A 56 -20.91 -1.90 -4.19
N PRO A 57 -21.47 -2.35 -3.05
CA PRO A 57 -22.40 -3.46 -3.03
C PRO A 57 -23.57 -3.19 -3.97
N GLY A 58 -23.89 -4.17 -4.82
CA GLY A 58 -25.00 -4.13 -5.74
C GLY A 58 -26.33 -4.32 -5.03
N TYR A 59 -27.43 -4.11 -5.76
CA TYR A 59 -28.77 -4.19 -5.17
C TYR A 59 -29.20 -5.62 -4.77
N ARG A 60 -28.47 -6.64 -5.20
CA ARG A 60 -28.64 -8.05 -4.81
C ARG A 60 -27.52 -8.58 -3.94
N TYR A 61 -26.68 -7.70 -3.40
CA TYR A 61 -25.59 -8.12 -2.50
C TYR A 61 -26.14 -8.93 -1.32
N TRP A 62 -25.48 -10.01 -1.00
CA TRP A 62 -25.76 -10.86 0.15
C TRP A 62 -24.44 -11.25 0.82
N GLN A 63 -24.54 -11.61 2.07
CA GLN A 63 -23.51 -12.27 2.86
C GLN A 63 -24.17 -13.14 3.89
N GLN A 64 -23.47 -14.13 4.40
CA GLN A 64 -24.01 -15.02 5.41
C GLN A 64 -23.97 -14.34 6.80
N GLN A 65 -24.64 -14.97 7.77
CA GLN A 65 -24.57 -14.62 9.18
C GLN A 65 -24.36 -15.91 10.00
N VAL A 66 -23.54 -15.82 11.06
CA VAL A 66 -23.22 -16.99 11.90
C VAL A 66 -23.24 -16.59 13.36
N ASP A 67 -24.22 -17.07 14.12
CA ASP A 67 -24.33 -16.79 15.55
C ASP A 67 -23.78 -17.94 16.40
N TYR A 68 -23.13 -17.59 17.52
CA TYR A 68 -22.46 -18.55 18.40
C TYR A 68 -22.89 -18.42 19.87
N ASP A 69 -23.22 -19.53 20.50
CA ASP A 69 -23.28 -19.68 21.97
C ASP A 69 -22.21 -20.69 22.41
N ILE A 70 -21.16 -20.21 23.08
CA ILE A 70 -19.99 -21.02 23.40
C ILE A 70 -19.81 -21.11 24.92
N GLN A 71 -19.61 -22.31 25.41
CA GLN A 71 -19.18 -22.62 26.76
C GLN A 71 -17.77 -23.20 26.70
N VAL A 72 -16.84 -22.56 27.39
CA VAL A 72 -15.42 -22.95 27.34
C VAL A 72 -14.80 -22.92 28.72
N ARG A 73 -13.91 -23.87 28.99
CA ARG A 73 -13.16 -23.99 30.25
C ARG A 73 -11.65 -24.10 29.96
N LEU A 74 -10.89 -23.32 30.68
CA LEU A 74 -9.44 -23.40 30.72
C LEU A 74 -9.02 -24.19 31.96
N ASP A 75 -8.41 -25.35 31.78
CA ASP A 75 -7.72 -26.08 32.84
C ASP A 75 -6.26 -25.60 32.93
N GLU A 76 -5.98 -24.71 33.89
CA GLU A 76 -4.65 -24.08 34.02
C GLU A 76 -3.52 -25.13 34.27
N PRO A 77 -3.68 -26.16 35.10
CA PRO A 77 -2.63 -27.14 35.33
C PRO A 77 -2.21 -27.91 34.09
N SER A 78 -3.18 -28.45 33.33
CA SER A 78 -2.92 -29.21 32.11
C SER A 78 -2.72 -28.38 30.87
N LYS A 79 -3.02 -27.07 30.91
CA LYS A 79 -3.04 -26.15 29.74
C LYS A 79 -4.05 -26.60 28.67
N GLN A 80 -5.11 -27.30 29.10
CA GLN A 80 -6.15 -27.81 28.21
C GLN A 80 -7.32 -26.84 28.12
N VAL A 81 -7.78 -26.57 26.89
CA VAL A 81 -9.03 -25.90 26.62
C VAL A 81 -10.07 -26.91 26.17
N THR A 82 -11.24 -26.90 26.81
CA THR A 82 -12.39 -27.74 26.44
C THR A 82 -13.59 -26.85 26.22
N GLY A 83 -14.31 -27.07 25.13
CA GLY A 83 -15.45 -26.24 24.76
C GLY A 83 -16.58 -27.02 24.11
N ALA A 84 -17.74 -26.39 24.16
CA ALA A 84 -18.93 -26.80 23.43
C ALA A 84 -19.55 -25.52 22.82
N GLU A 85 -19.97 -25.63 21.60
CA GLU A 85 -20.61 -24.49 20.91
C GLU A 85 -21.90 -24.92 20.23
N THR A 86 -22.82 -23.99 20.20
CA THR A 86 -24.00 -24.01 19.36
C THR A 86 -23.81 -22.96 18.28
N VAL A 87 -23.80 -23.38 17.04
CA VAL A 87 -23.64 -22.51 15.87
C VAL A 87 -24.96 -22.47 15.13
N VAL A 88 -25.47 -21.26 14.87
CA VAL A 88 -26.64 -21.02 14.03
C VAL A 88 -26.17 -20.34 12.75
N TYR A 89 -26.29 -21.05 11.63
CA TYR A 89 -25.91 -20.55 10.32
C TYR A 89 -27.13 -20.07 9.54
N HIS A 90 -27.08 -18.83 9.03
CA HIS A 90 -28.11 -18.21 8.21
C HIS A 90 -27.63 -18.08 6.78
N ASN A 91 -28.29 -18.76 5.85
CA ASN A 91 -27.95 -18.79 4.45
C ASN A 91 -28.72 -17.72 3.65
N HIS A 92 -28.10 -16.59 3.44
CA HIS A 92 -28.66 -15.50 2.63
C HIS A 92 -28.31 -15.61 1.13
N SER A 93 -27.45 -16.57 0.76
CA SER A 93 -27.12 -16.82 -0.66
C SER A 93 -28.34 -17.38 -1.41
N PRO A 94 -28.37 -17.30 -2.74
CA PRO A 94 -29.39 -17.99 -3.54
C PRO A 94 -29.26 -19.51 -3.53
N ASP A 95 -28.12 -20.05 -3.06
CA ASP A 95 -27.77 -21.46 -3.18
C ASP A 95 -28.28 -22.30 -2.02
N SER A 96 -28.64 -23.56 -2.30
CA SER A 96 -28.94 -24.55 -1.28
C SER A 96 -27.65 -25.26 -0.86
N LEU A 97 -27.31 -25.24 0.42
CA LEU A 97 -26.04 -25.72 0.95
C LEU A 97 -26.20 -27.07 1.64
N PRO A 98 -25.70 -28.19 1.06
CA PRO A 98 -25.83 -29.53 1.63
C PRO A 98 -24.78 -29.84 2.70
N TYR A 99 -23.78 -29.02 2.89
CA TYR A 99 -22.72 -29.16 3.89
C TYR A 99 -22.21 -27.80 4.34
N LEU A 100 -21.53 -27.77 5.47
CA LEU A 100 -20.83 -26.62 6.02
C LEU A 100 -19.33 -26.89 6.07
N TRP A 101 -18.51 -25.86 5.84
CA TRP A 101 -17.08 -25.88 6.11
C TRP A 101 -16.74 -25.01 7.33
N LEU A 102 -15.88 -25.54 8.20
CA LEU A 102 -15.36 -24.84 9.35
C LEU A 102 -13.82 -24.86 9.34
N LEU A 103 -13.23 -23.86 9.96
CA LEU A 103 -11.79 -23.71 10.14
C LEU A 103 -11.38 -24.33 11.48
N LEU A 104 -10.37 -25.17 11.47
CA LEU A 104 -9.75 -25.80 12.64
C LEU A 104 -8.30 -25.33 12.78
N ASP A 105 -8.08 -24.04 13.02
CA ASP A 105 -6.75 -23.43 12.91
C ASP A 105 -5.72 -24.00 13.91
N GLN A 106 -6.13 -24.52 15.06
CA GLN A 106 -5.24 -25.21 15.99
C GLN A 106 -4.59 -26.46 15.37
N ASN A 107 -5.18 -27.04 14.30
CA ASN A 107 -4.63 -28.22 13.63
C ASN A 107 -3.29 -27.95 12.93
N ARG A 108 -2.95 -26.68 12.65
CA ARG A 108 -1.59 -26.30 12.19
C ARG A 108 -0.48 -26.77 13.14
N PHE A 109 -0.80 -27.00 14.42
CA PHE A 109 0.14 -27.47 15.44
C PHE A 109 0.23 -28.98 15.53
N LYS A 110 -0.45 -29.73 14.65
CA LYS A 110 -0.23 -31.18 14.48
C LYS A 110 1.08 -31.43 13.77
N ARG A 111 1.72 -32.54 14.06
CA ARG A 111 3.00 -32.94 13.42
C ARG A 111 2.86 -33.15 11.93
N ASP A 112 1.76 -33.71 11.49
CA ASP A 112 1.41 -34.02 10.11
C ASP A 112 0.61 -32.93 9.41
N SER A 113 0.48 -31.76 10.02
CA SER A 113 -0.21 -30.64 9.38
C SER A 113 0.48 -30.17 8.12
N MET A 114 -0.29 -29.70 7.16
CA MET A 114 0.20 -29.13 5.92
C MET A 114 1.16 -27.94 6.19
N ASP A 115 0.84 -27.05 7.16
CA ASP A 115 1.75 -25.96 7.59
C ASP A 115 3.12 -26.51 8.03
N ASN A 116 3.15 -27.55 8.87
CA ASN A 116 4.41 -28.10 9.36
C ASN A 116 5.22 -28.83 8.29
N LEU A 117 4.56 -29.59 7.41
CA LEU A 117 5.21 -30.40 6.37
C LEU A 117 5.64 -29.57 5.15
N SER A 118 4.99 -28.46 4.86
CA SER A 118 5.32 -27.61 3.71
C SER A 118 6.40 -26.56 4.01
N ARG A 119 6.88 -26.47 5.25
CA ARG A 119 7.92 -25.49 5.63
C ARG A 119 9.23 -25.77 4.93
N THR A 120 9.73 -24.75 4.26
CA THR A 120 11.06 -24.76 3.68
C THR A 120 12.06 -24.06 4.57
N VAL A 121 13.32 -24.46 4.51
CA VAL A 121 14.44 -23.80 5.18
C VAL A 121 15.48 -23.40 4.16
N SER A 122 16.10 -22.22 4.37
CA SER A 122 17.20 -21.74 3.52
C SER A 122 18.46 -21.57 4.36
N GLY A 123 19.62 -21.85 3.75
CA GLY A 123 20.92 -21.67 4.37
C GLY A 123 21.35 -22.88 5.26
N GLU A 124 22.60 -22.78 5.73
CA GLU A 124 23.29 -23.83 6.51
C GLU A 124 23.27 -23.55 8.02
N SER A 125 22.54 -22.52 8.48
CA SER A 125 22.45 -22.14 9.88
C SER A 125 21.03 -22.28 10.42
N ILE A 126 20.90 -22.67 11.66
CA ILE A 126 19.64 -22.79 12.38
C ILE A 126 19.71 -22.04 13.71
N SER A 127 18.67 -21.31 14.08
CA SER A 127 18.61 -20.62 15.37
C SER A 127 18.27 -21.61 16.51
N LEU A 128 18.67 -21.27 17.74
CA LEU A 128 18.27 -22.03 18.92
C LEU A 128 16.74 -22.10 19.10
N GLY A 129 16.02 -21.06 18.67
CA GLY A 129 14.55 -21.06 18.64
C GLY A 129 13.99 -22.13 17.72
N GLN A 130 14.54 -22.27 16.51
CA GLN A 130 14.15 -23.32 15.56
C GLN A 130 14.48 -24.72 16.10
N VAL A 131 15.63 -24.89 16.75
CA VAL A 131 15.98 -26.17 17.40
C VAL A 131 14.98 -26.51 18.52
N ARG A 132 14.62 -25.53 19.36
CA ARG A 132 13.62 -25.72 20.42
C ARG A 132 12.27 -26.11 19.85
N ARG A 133 11.82 -25.45 18.79
CA ARG A 133 10.58 -25.75 18.09
C ARG A 133 10.59 -27.18 17.53
N ALA A 134 11.64 -27.56 16.80
CA ALA A 134 11.77 -28.89 16.24
C ALA A 134 11.71 -30.00 17.32
N LYS A 135 12.42 -29.79 18.44
CA LYS A 135 12.36 -30.71 19.58
C LYS A 135 10.97 -30.78 20.22
N ARG A 136 10.30 -29.62 20.38
CA ARG A 136 8.95 -29.58 20.97
C ARG A 136 7.97 -30.41 20.15
N TYR A 137 7.99 -30.33 18.84
CA TYR A 137 7.14 -31.14 17.95
C TYR A 137 7.44 -32.65 17.97
N GLN A 138 8.61 -33.05 18.48
CA GLN A 138 8.88 -34.47 18.70
C GLN A 138 8.11 -35.03 19.89
N ASP A 139 7.93 -34.21 20.95
CA ASP A 139 7.43 -34.65 22.25
C ASP A 139 5.99 -34.17 22.53
N TRP A 140 5.44 -33.29 21.74
CA TRP A 140 4.15 -32.64 21.96
C TRP A 140 3.35 -32.61 20.67
N GLU A 141 2.05 -32.85 20.78
CA GLU A 141 1.08 -32.79 19.68
C GLU A 141 0.00 -31.78 20.02
N GLY A 142 -0.22 -30.80 19.12
CA GLY A 142 -1.32 -29.86 19.21
C GLY A 142 -2.54 -30.26 18.39
N GLY A 143 -3.44 -29.33 18.19
CA GLY A 143 -4.60 -29.45 17.32
C GLY A 143 -5.88 -29.86 18.05
N PHE A 144 -7.00 -29.67 17.38
CA PHE A 144 -8.32 -30.00 17.88
C PHE A 144 -8.55 -31.53 17.95
N THR A 145 -9.26 -31.91 19.01
CA THR A 145 -9.99 -33.18 19.11
C THR A 145 -11.47 -32.83 19.05
N ILE A 146 -12.15 -33.17 17.96
CA ILE A 146 -13.61 -33.03 17.82
C ILE A 146 -14.26 -34.29 18.39
N THR A 147 -15.05 -34.17 19.46
CA THR A 147 -15.64 -35.32 20.17
C THR A 147 -17.09 -35.55 19.78
N SER A 148 -17.80 -34.53 19.33
CA SER A 148 -19.20 -34.64 18.94
C SER A 148 -19.59 -33.57 17.93
N VAL A 149 -20.34 -33.95 16.89
CA VAL A 149 -21.04 -33.05 15.97
C VAL A 149 -22.48 -33.51 15.85
N ARG A 150 -23.46 -32.62 16.14
CA ARG A 150 -24.88 -32.96 16.17
C ARG A 150 -25.70 -31.85 15.50
N ASP A 151 -26.86 -32.21 14.95
CA ASP A 151 -27.86 -31.21 14.46
C ASP A 151 -28.60 -30.56 15.64
N GLY A 152 -29.44 -29.56 15.35
CA GLY A 152 -30.26 -28.84 16.34
C GLY A 152 -31.28 -29.72 17.09
N ASN A 153 -31.48 -30.98 16.66
CA ASN A 153 -32.31 -31.97 17.34
C ASN A 153 -31.49 -32.94 18.18
N GLY A 154 -30.16 -32.75 18.24
CA GLY A 154 -29.23 -33.62 18.97
C GLY A 154 -28.84 -34.90 18.25
N ARG A 155 -29.18 -35.07 16.96
CA ARG A 155 -28.81 -36.27 16.19
C ARG A 155 -27.37 -36.11 15.66
N PRO A 156 -26.56 -37.18 15.71
CA PRO A 156 -25.20 -37.12 15.16
C PRO A 156 -25.21 -36.77 13.66
N LEU A 157 -24.25 -35.95 13.27
CA LEU A 157 -23.96 -35.63 11.88
C LEU A 157 -22.61 -36.25 11.46
N GLU A 158 -22.54 -36.69 10.21
CA GLU A 158 -21.29 -37.11 9.59
C GLU A 158 -20.38 -35.91 9.37
N PHE A 159 -19.09 -36.06 9.68
CA PHE A 159 -18.11 -35.05 9.46
C PHE A 159 -16.74 -35.60 9.04
N THR A 160 -15.98 -34.78 8.34
CA THR A 160 -14.64 -35.15 7.87
C THR A 160 -13.66 -34.01 8.19
N VAL A 161 -12.53 -34.36 8.82
CA VAL A 161 -11.43 -33.40 9.05
C VAL A 161 -10.41 -33.56 7.93
N VAL A 162 -10.07 -32.44 7.30
CA VAL A 162 -9.05 -32.32 6.24
C VAL A 162 -8.05 -31.25 6.66
N ASP A 163 -6.93 -31.64 7.25
CA ASP A 163 -5.91 -30.76 7.80
C ASP A 163 -6.52 -29.75 8.80
N SER A 164 -6.51 -28.45 8.48
CA SER A 164 -7.10 -27.37 9.28
C SER A 164 -8.56 -27.04 8.91
N LEU A 165 -9.27 -27.98 8.29
CA LEU A 165 -10.66 -27.82 7.85
C LEU A 165 -11.54 -28.93 8.40
N LEU A 166 -12.80 -28.60 8.69
CA LEU A 166 -13.86 -29.53 9.08
C LEU A 166 -15.03 -29.37 8.12
N ARG A 167 -15.40 -30.44 7.43
CA ARG A 167 -16.64 -30.53 6.68
C ARG A 167 -17.70 -31.24 7.51
N ILE A 168 -18.90 -30.67 7.58
CA ILE A 168 -20.08 -31.27 8.21
C ILE A 168 -21.13 -31.52 7.14
N ASP A 169 -21.51 -32.76 6.89
CA ASP A 169 -22.57 -33.11 5.96
C ASP A 169 -23.93 -33.02 6.68
N LEU A 170 -24.81 -32.18 6.15
CA LEU A 170 -26.09 -31.86 6.77
C LEU A 170 -27.16 -32.92 6.44
N ALA A 171 -27.98 -33.28 7.41
CA ALA A 171 -29.10 -34.20 7.19
C ALA A 171 -30.13 -33.66 6.17
N GLN A 172 -30.27 -32.35 6.10
CA GLN A 172 -31.04 -31.61 5.10
C GLN A 172 -30.24 -30.38 4.65
N PRO A 173 -30.17 -30.10 3.35
CA PRO A 173 -29.52 -28.88 2.88
C PRO A 173 -30.16 -27.62 3.47
N VAL A 174 -29.34 -26.61 3.77
CA VAL A 174 -29.85 -25.28 4.17
C VAL A 174 -30.33 -24.57 2.93
N ALA A 175 -31.63 -24.28 2.88
CA ALA A 175 -32.23 -23.59 1.75
C ALA A 175 -31.60 -22.20 1.54
N GLY A 176 -31.47 -21.75 0.29
CA GLY A 176 -31.05 -20.38 -0.02
C GLY A 176 -32.12 -19.35 0.34
N ASN A 177 -31.72 -18.08 0.26
CA ASN A 177 -32.61 -16.90 0.48
C ASN A 177 -33.25 -16.88 1.89
N GLY A 178 -32.47 -17.13 2.93
CA GLY A 178 -32.88 -16.97 4.33
C GLY A 178 -33.15 -18.27 5.08
N GLY A 179 -32.76 -19.44 4.51
CA GLY A 179 -32.73 -20.69 5.28
C GLY A 179 -31.73 -20.67 6.40
N SER A 180 -31.96 -21.44 7.46
CA SER A 180 -31.02 -21.56 8.57
C SER A 180 -30.88 -23.00 9.05
N THR A 181 -29.74 -23.29 9.69
CA THR A 181 -29.48 -24.57 10.37
C THR A 181 -28.73 -24.33 11.67
N GLN A 182 -28.82 -25.32 12.56
CA GLN A 182 -28.11 -25.30 13.84
C GLN A 182 -27.28 -26.57 13.97
N VAL A 183 -26.01 -26.39 14.39
CA VAL A 183 -25.11 -27.49 14.72
C VAL A 183 -24.52 -27.30 16.12
N HIS A 184 -24.30 -28.40 16.80
CA HIS A 184 -23.62 -28.46 18.12
C HIS A 184 -22.31 -29.20 17.97
N ILE A 185 -21.21 -28.60 18.43
CA ILE A 185 -19.86 -29.15 18.33
C ILE A 185 -19.22 -29.18 19.71
N GLU A 186 -18.65 -30.31 20.08
CA GLU A 186 -17.84 -30.45 21.30
C GLU A 186 -16.39 -30.73 20.91
N TRP A 187 -15.48 -30.03 21.55
CA TRP A 187 -14.07 -30.04 21.16
C TRP A 187 -13.13 -29.77 22.34
N SER A 188 -11.85 -30.15 22.16
CA SER A 188 -10.77 -29.77 23.07
C SER A 188 -9.45 -29.65 22.30
N PHE A 189 -8.49 -28.92 22.87
CA PHE A 189 -7.12 -28.83 22.36
C PHE A 189 -6.16 -28.45 23.50
N PRO A 190 -4.88 -28.92 23.47
CA PRO A 190 -3.83 -28.44 24.36
C PRO A 190 -3.31 -27.07 23.85
N MET A 191 -3.29 -26.06 24.75
CA MET A 191 -2.80 -24.75 24.42
C MET A 191 -1.29 -24.75 24.23
N ILE A 192 -0.79 -24.07 23.21
CA ILE A 192 0.63 -23.99 22.88
C ILE A 192 1.41 -23.11 23.88
N GLU A 193 2.65 -23.48 24.18
CA GLU A 193 3.61 -22.56 24.78
C GLU A 193 4.15 -21.64 23.70
N ASN A 194 3.60 -20.40 23.65
CA ASN A 194 3.83 -19.49 22.52
C ASN A 194 5.31 -19.20 22.25
N LYS A 195 6.11 -18.90 23.28
CA LYS A 195 7.54 -18.61 23.12
C LYS A 195 8.38 -19.78 22.59
N VAL A 196 7.85 -20.99 22.62
CA VAL A 196 8.53 -22.18 22.08
C VAL A 196 8.04 -22.51 20.69
N VAL A 197 6.71 -22.61 20.51
CA VAL A 197 6.11 -23.04 19.25
C VAL A 197 5.94 -21.86 18.29
N GLY A 198 5.54 -20.71 18.82
CA GLY A 198 5.11 -19.55 18.04
C GLY A 198 3.68 -19.71 17.53
N GLY A 199 2.98 -18.62 17.33
CA GLY A 199 1.60 -18.62 16.86
C GLY A 199 0.86 -17.39 17.35
N ARG A 200 -0.42 -17.30 17.00
CA ARG A 200 -1.31 -16.17 17.28
C ARG A 200 -2.08 -16.30 18.58
N SER A 201 -1.85 -17.35 19.32
CA SER A 201 -2.43 -17.67 20.63
C SER A 201 -1.41 -18.41 21.49
N GLY A 202 -1.78 -18.81 22.70
CA GLY A 202 -0.96 -19.64 23.55
C GLY A 202 -0.76 -19.09 24.95
N TYR A 203 0.20 -19.63 25.67
CA TYR A 203 0.51 -19.18 27.03
C TYR A 203 2.01 -18.88 27.20
N GLU A 204 2.32 -18.06 28.19
CA GLU A 204 3.63 -17.93 28.81
C GLU A 204 3.51 -17.98 30.33
N CYS A 205 4.52 -18.54 30.99
CA CYS A 205 4.55 -18.62 32.45
C CYS A 205 5.79 -17.91 33.00
N PHE A 206 5.63 -17.27 34.14
CA PHE A 206 6.66 -16.49 34.81
C PHE A 206 7.24 -17.29 35.97
N THR A 207 8.56 -17.17 36.20
CA THR A 207 9.29 -17.90 37.26
C THR A 207 9.48 -17.08 38.54
N ASP A 208 8.70 -16.00 38.71
CA ASP A 208 8.89 -14.98 39.72
C ASP A 208 8.67 -15.43 41.18
N LYS A 209 8.01 -16.55 41.42
CA LYS A 209 7.77 -17.05 42.79
C LYS A 209 7.78 -18.59 42.94
N GLY A 210 8.76 -19.28 42.33
CA GLY A 210 8.90 -20.73 42.56
C GLY A 210 7.91 -21.56 41.74
N GLN A 211 7.89 -22.82 41.96
CA GLN A 211 7.59 -24.03 41.24
C GLN A 211 6.54 -23.99 40.11
N ASP A 212 5.49 -23.20 40.18
CA ASP A 212 4.41 -23.16 39.15
C ASP A 212 4.09 -21.72 38.76
N GLY A 213 5.00 -21.11 38.00
CA GLY A 213 4.90 -19.71 37.58
C GLY A 213 3.48 -19.28 37.21
N ASN A 214 3.15 -18.04 37.51
CA ASN A 214 1.89 -17.45 37.11
C ASN A 214 1.88 -17.31 35.58
N CYS A 215 0.81 -17.71 34.90
CA CYS A 215 0.75 -17.74 33.46
C CYS A 215 -0.21 -16.68 32.93
N ILE A 216 0.09 -16.19 31.73
CA ILE A 216 -0.82 -15.44 30.88
C ILE A 216 -1.27 -16.38 29.77
N PHE A 217 -2.56 -16.45 29.52
CA PHE A 217 -3.19 -17.21 28.46
C PHE A 217 -3.84 -16.25 27.46
N GLU A 218 -3.59 -16.43 26.17
CA GLU A 218 -4.21 -15.72 25.07
C GLU A 218 -4.90 -16.72 24.15
N GLY A 219 -6.21 -16.69 24.14
CA GLY A 219 -7.06 -17.59 23.37
C GLY A 219 -7.55 -16.91 22.10
N ALA A 220 -7.02 -17.34 20.96
CA ALA A 220 -7.43 -16.96 19.65
C ALA A 220 -7.45 -18.18 18.72
N GLN A 221 -8.32 -18.17 17.70
CA GLN A 221 -8.47 -19.32 16.82
C GLN A 221 -8.76 -20.62 17.62
N TRP A 222 -9.52 -20.49 18.69
CA TRP A 222 -9.65 -21.45 19.79
C TRP A 222 -10.92 -22.29 19.74
N PHE A 223 -11.82 -22.05 18.76
CA PHE A 223 -13.04 -22.80 18.52
C PHE A 223 -13.20 -23.08 17.02
N PRO A 224 -13.94 -24.10 16.59
CA PRO A 224 -14.27 -24.35 15.20
C PRO A 224 -15.08 -23.17 14.61
N ARG A 225 -14.56 -22.49 13.58
CA ARG A 225 -15.16 -21.28 13.02
C ARG A 225 -15.72 -21.52 11.63
N LEU A 226 -16.95 -21.09 11.34
CA LEU A 226 -17.53 -21.21 10.00
C LEU A 226 -16.66 -20.49 8.96
N ALA A 227 -16.35 -21.17 7.86
CA ALA A 227 -15.75 -20.56 6.69
C ALA A 227 -16.76 -19.64 6.00
N VAL A 228 -16.29 -18.57 5.38
CA VAL A 228 -17.11 -17.68 4.53
C VAL A 228 -17.66 -18.43 3.33
N TYR A 229 -18.89 -18.12 2.95
CA TYR A 229 -19.47 -18.47 1.66
C TYR A 229 -19.85 -17.19 0.94
N SER A 230 -19.09 -16.82 -0.10
CA SER A 230 -19.23 -15.53 -0.80
C SER A 230 -19.78 -15.65 -2.21
N ASP A 231 -20.20 -14.50 -2.76
CA ASP A 231 -20.70 -14.34 -4.13
C ASP A 231 -19.61 -14.49 -5.20
N TYR A 232 -18.33 -14.41 -4.84
CA TYR A 232 -17.22 -14.42 -5.79
C TYR A 232 -16.34 -15.68 -5.74
N GLU A 233 -16.41 -16.49 -4.66
CA GLU A 233 -15.60 -17.71 -4.53
C GLU A 233 -16.40 -18.93 -4.08
N GLY A 234 -17.60 -18.76 -3.51
CA GLY A 234 -18.29 -19.80 -2.79
C GLY A 234 -17.63 -20.06 -1.42
N TRP A 235 -17.35 -21.32 -1.04
CA TRP A 235 -16.69 -21.62 0.23
C TRP A 235 -15.21 -21.24 0.24
N HIS A 236 -14.81 -20.43 1.23
CA HIS A 236 -13.41 -20.07 1.50
C HIS A 236 -12.75 -21.19 2.35
N ASN A 237 -12.64 -22.37 1.78
CA ASN A 237 -12.17 -23.57 2.45
C ASN A 237 -10.70 -23.92 2.14
N LYS A 238 -9.82 -22.93 2.23
CA LYS A 238 -8.37 -23.12 2.07
C LYS A 238 -7.70 -23.40 3.41
N ALA A 239 -6.78 -24.37 3.44
CA ALA A 239 -6.02 -24.70 4.62
C ALA A 239 -5.22 -23.49 5.14
N PHE A 240 -5.06 -23.39 6.44
CA PHE A 240 -4.27 -22.34 7.07
C PHE A 240 -2.79 -22.76 7.13
N LEU A 241 -1.92 -22.08 6.36
CA LEU A 241 -0.48 -22.35 6.30
C LEU A 241 0.36 -21.36 7.13
N GLY A 242 -0.30 -20.45 7.84
CA GLY A 242 0.33 -19.61 8.86
C GLY A 242 0.66 -18.18 8.46
N SER A 243 0.55 -17.80 7.18
CA SER A 243 0.85 -16.46 6.71
C SER A 243 -0.40 -15.60 6.56
N GLY A 244 -1.34 -15.99 5.70
CA GLY A 244 -2.60 -15.26 5.54
C GLY A 244 -3.48 -15.38 6.78
N GLU A 245 -4.11 -14.25 7.14
CA GLU A 245 -5.06 -14.20 8.26
C GLU A 245 -6.38 -14.92 7.91
N PHE A 246 -7.53 -14.35 8.22
CA PHE A 246 -8.81 -14.99 8.04
C PHE A 246 -9.80 -14.08 7.34
N THR A 247 -10.79 -14.68 6.69
CA THR A 247 -12.07 -14.02 6.48
C THR A 247 -13.16 -14.86 7.13
N LEU A 248 -14.07 -14.22 7.87
CA LEU A 248 -15.11 -14.87 8.67
C LEU A 248 -16.41 -14.10 8.55
N GLU A 249 -17.54 -14.80 8.71
CA GLU A 249 -18.85 -14.16 8.67
C GLU A 249 -19.15 -13.40 9.96
N PHE A 250 -19.93 -12.33 9.86
CA PHE A 250 -20.44 -11.60 11.00
C PHE A 250 -21.59 -12.35 11.69
N GLY A 251 -21.69 -12.17 12.99
CA GLY A 251 -22.81 -12.67 13.79
C GLY A 251 -22.70 -12.30 15.24
N ASP A 252 -23.63 -12.80 16.04
CA ASP A 252 -23.74 -12.53 17.46
C ASP A 252 -23.06 -13.64 18.26
N TYR A 253 -22.27 -13.24 19.24
CA TYR A 253 -21.55 -14.15 20.12
C TYR A 253 -22.00 -14.02 21.55
N ARG A 254 -22.28 -15.15 22.19
CA ARG A 254 -22.39 -15.28 23.63
C ARG A 254 -21.36 -16.32 24.09
N VAL A 255 -20.40 -15.89 24.90
CA VAL A 255 -19.32 -16.76 25.36
C VAL A 255 -19.27 -16.81 26.88
N ALA A 256 -19.36 -18.01 27.45
CA ALA A 256 -19.20 -18.29 28.86
C ALA A 256 -17.84 -18.95 29.11
N LEU A 257 -16.87 -18.17 29.58
CA LEU A 257 -15.49 -18.59 29.81
C LEU A 257 -15.24 -18.90 31.30
N THR A 258 -14.96 -20.15 31.61
CA THR A 258 -14.65 -20.63 32.97
C THR A 258 -13.14 -20.72 33.15
N VAL A 259 -12.61 -19.97 34.11
CA VAL A 259 -11.18 -19.87 34.41
C VAL A 259 -10.94 -19.95 35.93
N PRO A 260 -9.69 -20.09 36.42
CA PRO A 260 -9.39 -20.02 37.87
C PRO A 260 -10.00 -18.75 38.49
N ALA A 261 -10.50 -18.88 39.74
CA ALA A 261 -11.30 -17.84 40.41
C ALA A 261 -10.56 -16.52 40.65
N ASP A 262 -9.22 -16.54 40.64
CA ASP A 262 -8.33 -15.36 40.77
C ASP A 262 -7.89 -14.74 39.46
N HIS A 263 -8.30 -15.27 38.32
CA HIS A 263 -7.99 -14.70 36.99
C HIS A 263 -8.88 -13.49 36.68
N VAL A 264 -8.26 -12.52 36.03
CA VAL A 264 -8.93 -11.43 35.33
C VAL A 264 -8.99 -11.78 33.85
N VAL A 265 -10.13 -11.52 33.21
CA VAL A 265 -10.37 -11.87 31.81
C VAL A 265 -10.60 -10.61 30.99
N ALA A 266 -9.89 -10.50 29.88
CA ALA A 266 -10.18 -9.61 28.75
C ALA A 266 -10.80 -10.45 27.62
N ALA A 267 -11.80 -9.95 26.92
CA ALA A 267 -12.40 -10.69 25.80
C ALA A 267 -13.14 -9.76 24.84
N THR A 268 -13.38 -10.26 23.62
CA THR A 268 -14.29 -9.64 22.66
C THR A 268 -15.66 -9.41 23.30
N GLY A 269 -16.24 -8.22 23.12
CA GLY A 269 -17.57 -7.88 23.59
C GLY A 269 -17.63 -7.24 24.98
N GLU A 270 -18.83 -7.18 25.52
CA GLU A 270 -19.14 -6.62 26.83
C GLU A 270 -19.33 -7.70 27.88
N LEU A 271 -18.75 -7.48 29.07
CA LEU A 271 -18.93 -8.32 30.23
C LEU A 271 -20.37 -8.21 30.79
N GLN A 272 -21.10 -9.33 30.78
CA GLN A 272 -22.52 -9.39 31.14
C GLN A 272 -22.78 -9.62 32.64
N ASN A 273 -21.84 -10.23 33.37
CA ASN A 273 -22.00 -10.67 34.75
C ASN A 273 -20.95 -10.05 35.69
N ALA A 274 -20.65 -8.76 35.49
CA ALA A 274 -19.69 -8.04 36.32
C ALA A 274 -19.98 -8.10 37.83
N ASP A 275 -21.25 -8.25 38.21
CA ASP A 275 -21.69 -8.40 39.61
C ASP A 275 -21.17 -9.68 40.27
N ARG A 276 -20.94 -10.73 39.47
CA ARG A 276 -20.48 -12.07 39.93
C ARG A 276 -18.95 -12.25 39.89
N VAL A 277 -18.27 -11.56 38.96
CA VAL A 277 -16.83 -11.79 38.72
C VAL A 277 -15.96 -10.65 39.25
N LEU A 278 -16.46 -9.42 39.34
CA LEU A 278 -15.76 -8.23 39.86
C LEU A 278 -16.22 -7.88 41.27
N SER A 279 -15.29 -7.41 42.10
CA SER A 279 -15.61 -6.82 43.40
C SER A 279 -16.41 -5.50 43.25
N ALA A 280 -17.07 -5.07 44.31
CA ALA A 280 -17.81 -3.79 44.34
C ALA A 280 -16.88 -2.60 44.02
N ALA A 281 -15.64 -2.60 44.54
CA ALA A 281 -14.65 -1.56 44.28
C ALA A 281 -14.20 -1.53 42.80
N GLN A 282 -13.98 -2.71 42.17
CA GLN A 282 -13.64 -2.79 40.74
C GLN A 282 -14.77 -2.26 39.86
N ARG A 283 -16.03 -2.62 40.16
CA ARG A 283 -17.19 -2.10 39.41
C ARG A 283 -17.33 -0.58 39.54
N GLN A 284 -17.08 -0.05 40.73
CA GLN A 284 -17.09 1.41 40.95
C GLN A 284 -16.02 2.13 40.15
N ARG A 285 -14.77 1.59 40.11
CA ARG A 285 -13.67 2.16 39.34
C ARG A 285 -13.94 2.06 37.83
N LEU A 286 -14.52 0.96 37.36
CA LEU A 286 -14.93 0.82 35.96
C LEU A 286 -15.98 1.85 35.55
N ALA A 287 -16.96 2.11 36.42
CA ALA A 287 -17.94 3.16 36.19
C ALA A 287 -17.31 4.57 36.18
N GLN A 288 -16.34 4.83 37.06
CA GLN A 288 -15.60 6.10 37.09
C GLN A 288 -14.76 6.32 35.81
N ALA A 289 -14.24 5.28 35.22
CA ALA A 289 -13.41 5.35 34.02
C ALA A 289 -14.19 5.88 32.79
N ARG A 290 -15.52 5.78 32.78
CA ARG A 290 -16.38 6.24 31.66
C ARG A 290 -16.25 7.74 31.38
N ASP A 291 -16.13 8.54 32.43
CA ASP A 291 -16.08 10.00 32.34
C ASP A 291 -14.74 10.58 32.77
N ALA A 292 -13.74 9.71 32.98
CA ALA A 292 -12.41 10.12 33.37
C ALA A 292 -11.65 10.76 32.18
N THR A 293 -10.73 11.66 32.49
CA THR A 293 -9.82 12.29 31.50
C THR A 293 -8.48 11.56 31.38
N GLU A 294 -8.18 10.68 32.34
CA GLU A 294 -6.98 9.84 32.38
C GLU A 294 -7.39 8.40 32.73
N PRO A 295 -6.61 7.40 32.31
CA PRO A 295 -6.93 6.00 32.61
C PRO A 295 -7.07 5.73 34.10
N VAL A 296 -8.11 4.97 34.46
CA VAL A 296 -8.44 4.57 35.84
C VAL A 296 -8.17 3.08 36.00
N PHE A 297 -7.39 2.69 36.99
CA PHE A 297 -7.18 1.27 37.30
C PHE A 297 -8.48 0.63 37.84
N VAL A 298 -9.04 -0.29 37.09
CA VAL A 298 -10.15 -1.16 37.48
C VAL A 298 -9.65 -2.27 38.40
N VAL A 299 -8.58 -2.97 37.98
CA VAL A 299 -7.78 -3.87 38.82
C VAL A 299 -6.44 -3.20 39.04
N THR A 300 -6.17 -2.83 40.28
CA THR A 300 -4.92 -2.13 40.62
C THR A 300 -3.73 -3.06 40.55
N PRO A 301 -2.50 -2.55 40.31
CA PRO A 301 -1.29 -3.35 40.37
C PRO A 301 -1.12 -4.10 41.71
N ALA A 302 -1.51 -3.50 42.81
CA ALA A 302 -1.44 -4.15 44.12
C ALA A 302 -2.42 -5.32 44.26
N GLU A 303 -3.62 -5.24 43.67
CA GLU A 303 -4.57 -6.34 43.60
C GLU A 303 -4.04 -7.49 42.75
N ALA A 304 -3.40 -7.20 41.61
CA ALA A 304 -2.76 -8.19 40.74
C ALA A 304 -1.59 -8.88 41.45
N GLU A 305 -0.72 -8.12 42.10
CA GLU A 305 0.41 -8.69 42.86
C GLU A 305 -0.06 -9.56 44.05
N ALA A 306 -1.15 -9.18 44.70
CA ALA A 306 -1.77 -10.02 45.74
C ALA A 306 -2.31 -11.33 45.19
N ALA A 307 -2.94 -11.31 44.00
CA ALA A 307 -3.40 -12.51 43.31
C ALA A 307 -2.25 -13.43 42.88
N GLU A 308 -1.11 -12.87 42.44
CA GLU A 308 0.10 -13.64 42.12
C GLU A 308 0.67 -14.38 43.34
N GLY A 309 0.52 -13.80 44.54
CA GLY A 309 1.06 -14.35 45.80
C GLY A 309 0.29 -15.52 46.36
N GLY A 310 -0.90 -15.78 45.87
CA GLY A 310 -1.78 -16.83 46.30
C GLY A 310 -2.43 -17.57 45.11
N ARG A 311 -3.15 -18.65 45.44
CA ARG A 311 -4.01 -19.32 44.45
C ARG A 311 -5.39 -19.46 45.07
N ALA A 312 -6.37 -18.84 44.48
CA ALA A 312 -7.75 -19.03 44.90
C ALA A 312 -8.20 -20.48 44.55
N SER A 313 -8.97 -21.07 45.40
CA SER A 313 -9.63 -22.33 45.10
C SER A 313 -10.86 -22.14 44.25
N GLY A 314 -11.08 -23.04 43.29
CA GLY A 314 -12.25 -23.02 42.43
C GLY A 314 -12.11 -22.15 41.16
N GLU A 315 -13.21 -21.95 40.51
CA GLU A 315 -13.31 -21.29 39.18
C GLU A 315 -14.39 -20.22 39.20
N LYS A 316 -14.28 -19.29 38.26
CA LYS A 316 -15.32 -18.29 37.92
C LYS A 316 -15.64 -18.37 36.45
N THR A 317 -16.93 -18.18 36.12
CA THR A 317 -17.39 -18.09 34.74
C THR A 317 -17.64 -16.63 34.39
N TRP A 318 -16.89 -16.11 33.42
CA TRP A 318 -17.07 -14.79 32.83
C TRP A 318 -17.96 -14.94 31.61
N VAL A 319 -19.00 -14.10 31.49
CA VAL A 319 -19.93 -14.15 30.36
C VAL A 319 -19.83 -12.88 29.56
N PHE A 320 -19.48 -13.02 28.29
CA PHE A 320 -19.38 -11.90 27.35
C PHE A 320 -20.44 -12.02 26.26
N LYS A 321 -20.87 -10.88 25.74
CA LYS A 321 -21.71 -10.75 24.56
C LYS A 321 -21.09 -9.78 23.59
N ALA A 322 -21.05 -10.14 22.32
CA ALA A 322 -20.63 -9.31 21.22
C ALA A 322 -21.64 -9.42 20.08
N ASP A 323 -22.12 -8.29 19.60
CA ASP A 323 -23.11 -8.23 18.53
C ASP A 323 -22.41 -7.87 17.22
N ASN A 324 -22.74 -8.61 16.17
CA ASN A 324 -22.28 -8.39 14.78
C ASN A 324 -20.75 -8.28 14.67
N VAL A 325 -20.05 -9.27 15.19
CA VAL A 325 -18.59 -9.42 15.06
C VAL A 325 -18.23 -10.64 14.24
N ARG A 326 -17.02 -10.67 13.67
CA ARG A 326 -16.59 -11.79 12.82
C ARG A 326 -15.82 -12.88 13.57
N ASP A 327 -15.33 -12.61 14.76
CA ASP A 327 -14.50 -13.54 15.54
C ASP A 327 -14.62 -13.20 17.03
N PHE A 328 -14.05 -14.06 17.88
CA PHE A 328 -13.99 -13.90 19.32
C PHE A 328 -12.64 -14.35 19.88
N ALA A 329 -11.96 -13.46 20.61
CA ALA A 329 -10.72 -13.80 21.31
C ALA A 329 -10.83 -13.43 22.80
N TRP A 330 -9.94 -13.99 23.60
CA TRP A 330 -9.87 -13.75 25.04
C TRP A 330 -8.45 -13.87 25.59
N ALA A 331 -8.21 -13.23 26.72
CA ALA A 331 -7.01 -13.43 27.52
C ALA A 331 -7.37 -13.60 28.99
N SER A 332 -6.56 -14.36 29.72
CA SER A 332 -6.82 -14.67 31.13
C SER A 332 -5.54 -14.80 31.92
N SER A 333 -5.47 -14.09 33.05
CA SER A 333 -4.33 -14.22 33.99
C SER A 333 -4.67 -13.64 35.36
N ARG A 334 -4.07 -14.20 36.43
CA ARG A 334 -4.05 -13.55 37.74
C ARG A 334 -3.08 -12.39 37.82
N LYS A 335 -2.18 -12.26 36.84
CA LYS A 335 -1.15 -11.20 36.78
C LYS A 335 -1.68 -9.86 36.28
N PHE A 336 -2.89 -9.81 35.72
CA PHE A 336 -3.38 -8.62 35.07
C PHE A 336 -3.77 -7.50 36.05
N ALA A 337 -3.03 -6.39 36.00
CA ALA A 337 -3.59 -5.09 36.25
C ALA A 337 -4.48 -4.72 35.05
N TRP A 338 -5.53 -3.94 35.29
CA TRP A 338 -6.48 -3.51 34.26
C TRP A 338 -6.79 -2.03 34.46
N ASP A 339 -6.51 -1.19 33.49
CA ASP A 339 -6.96 0.19 33.45
C ASP A 339 -7.98 0.42 32.32
N ALA A 340 -8.74 1.51 32.45
CA ALA A 340 -9.80 1.84 31.51
C ALA A 340 -9.97 3.36 31.36
N LEU A 341 -10.44 3.81 30.18
CA LEU A 341 -10.77 5.19 29.84
C LEU A 341 -11.93 5.24 28.86
N GLY A 342 -12.95 6.04 29.15
CA GLY A 342 -14.03 6.31 28.20
C GLY A 342 -13.57 7.26 27.10
N VAL A 343 -13.77 6.85 25.84
CA VAL A 343 -13.43 7.64 24.65
C VAL A 343 -14.70 8.12 23.97
N HIS A 344 -14.97 9.42 24.10
CA HIS A 344 -16.10 10.06 23.41
C HIS A 344 -15.74 10.34 21.96
N GLN A 345 -16.59 9.89 21.04
CA GLN A 345 -16.43 10.11 19.60
C GLN A 345 -17.15 11.38 19.13
N ALA A 346 -16.75 11.93 18.01
CA ALA A 346 -17.42 13.06 17.39
C ALA A 346 -18.86 12.68 17.00
N GLY A 347 -19.85 13.53 17.37
CA GLY A 347 -21.27 13.25 17.16
C GLY A 347 -22.08 13.04 18.43
N GLY A 348 -21.45 12.92 19.59
CA GLY A 348 -21.92 13.28 20.94
C GLY A 348 -23.00 12.44 21.63
N ASP A 349 -23.85 11.70 20.95
CA ASP A 349 -25.03 11.05 21.57
C ASP A 349 -24.82 9.53 21.85
N GLN A 350 -23.68 8.98 21.47
CA GLN A 350 -23.36 7.58 21.73
C GLN A 350 -22.60 7.43 23.05
N PRO A 351 -22.79 6.32 23.79
CA PRO A 351 -21.97 6.01 24.95
C PRO A 351 -20.46 6.00 24.57
N PRO A 352 -19.57 6.39 25.49
CA PRO A 352 -18.15 6.35 25.22
C PRO A 352 -17.68 4.91 24.98
N VAL A 353 -16.76 4.74 24.03
CA VAL A 353 -16.04 3.47 23.83
C VAL A 353 -15.08 3.27 25.01
N MET A 354 -15.12 2.12 25.65
CA MET A 354 -14.22 1.82 26.75
C MET A 354 -12.87 1.32 26.21
N ALA A 355 -11.88 2.20 26.15
CA ALA A 355 -10.48 1.84 25.90
C ALA A 355 -9.91 1.18 27.17
N MET A 356 -9.38 -0.05 27.05
CA MET A 356 -8.94 -0.82 28.21
C MET A 356 -7.59 -1.49 27.93
N SER A 357 -6.71 -1.51 28.95
CA SER A 357 -5.45 -2.24 28.87
C SER A 357 -5.31 -3.24 30.02
N PHE A 358 -4.83 -4.44 29.68
CA PHE A 358 -4.59 -5.54 30.61
C PHE A 358 -3.13 -5.95 30.53
N PHE A 359 -2.42 -5.88 31.63
CA PHE A 359 -0.98 -6.10 31.62
C PHE A 359 -0.42 -6.56 32.96
N PRO A 360 0.67 -7.37 32.97
CA PRO A 360 1.34 -7.78 34.20
C PRO A 360 2.26 -6.68 34.73
N LYS A 361 2.73 -6.79 35.96
CA LYS A 361 3.69 -5.85 36.57
C LYS A 361 4.98 -5.70 35.75
N GLU A 362 5.38 -6.74 35.00
CA GLU A 362 6.55 -6.73 34.12
C GLU A 362 6.42 -5.78 32.91
N ALA A 363 5.22 -5.35 32.59
CA ALA A 363 4.95 -4.38 31.54
C ALA A 363 5.02 -2.91 32.04
N ARG A 364 5.07 -2.70 33.35
CA ARG A 364 5.13 -1.36 33.97
C ARG A 364 6.56 -0.82 34.04
N PRO A 365 6.77 0.48 33.96
CA PRO A 365 5.78 1.56 33.87
C PRO A 365 5.37 1.91 32.42
N LEU A 366 5.86 1.19 31.41
CA LEU A 366 5.65 1.51 30.01
C LEU A 366 4.16 1.49 29.63
N TRP A 367 3.44 0.44 30.04
CA TRP A 367 2.03 0.26 29.71
C TRP A 367 1.11 1.27 30.42
N ASP A 368 1.38 1.58 31.69
CA ASP A 368 0.65 2.60 32.44
C ASP A 368 0.63 3.96 31.71
N ALA A 369 1.77 4.28 31.06
CA ALA A 369 1.96 5.58 30.45
C ALA A 369 1.32 5.72 29.07
N TYR A 370 1.27 4.62 28.26
CA TYR A 370 1.00 4.74 26.85
C TYR A 370 -0.12 3.86 26.29
N SER A 371 -0.36 2.64 26.81
CA SER A 371 -1.24 1.66 26.13
C SER A 371 -2.65 2.19 25.94
N THR A 372 -3.38 2.50 26.95
CA THR A 372 -4.78 2.98 26.88
C THR A 372 -4.91 4.32 26.14
N LYS A 373 -3.89 5.19 26.26
CA LYS A 373 -3.86 6.46 25.50
C LYS A 373 -3.65 6.22 24.02
N SER A 374 -2.89 5.19 23.64
CA SER A 374 -2.70 4.81 22.23
C SER A 374 -4.00 4.27 21.63
N ILE A 375 -4.78 3.46 22.37
CA ILE A 375 -6.13 3.03 21.96
C ILE A 375 -7.01 4.25 21.67
N ALA A 376 -7.09 5.17 22.63
CA ALA A 376 -7.94 6.37 22.51
C ALA A 376 -7.54 7.24 21.30
N HIS A 377 -6.22 7.38 21.06
CA HIS A 377 -5.70 8.11 19.91
C HIS A 377 -6.05 7.42 18.59
N THR A 378 -5.88 6.10 18.50
CA THR A 378 -6.23 5.31 17.31
C THR A 378 -7.69 5.45 16.96
N LEU A 379 -8.60 5.25 17.91
CA LEU A 379 -10.04 5.40 17.70
C LEU A 379 -10.38 6.78 17.13
N LYS A 380 -9.76 7.84 17.64
CA LYS A 380 -9.96 9.21 17.17
C LYS A 380 -9.49 9.39 15.73
N VAL A 381 -8.29 8.92 15.41
CA VAL A 381 -7.69 9.16 14.10
C VAL A 381 -8.38 8.31 13.03
N TYR A 382 -8.54 7.01 13.25
CA TYR A 382 -9.15 6.12 12.26
C TYR A 382 -10.63 6.48 12.00
N SER A 383 -11.38 6.86 13.04
CA SER A 383 -12.75 7.35 12.85
C SER A 383 -12.82 8.59 11.97
N SER A 384 -11.80 9.46 12.00
CA SER A 384 -11.78 10.66 11.17
C SER A 384 -11.57 10.35 9.67
N PHE A 385 -10.92 9.23 9.36
CA PHE A 385 -10.73 8.78 7.99
C PHE A 385 -11.86 7.90 7.45
N THR A 386 -12.59 7.21 8.32
CA THR A 386 -13.53 6.14 7.94
C THR A 386 -14.97 6.41 8.46
N PHE A 387 -15.29 5.89 9.62
CA PHE A 387 -16.58 5.97 10.31
C PHE A 387 -16.37 5.92 11.83
N PRO A 388 -17.31 6.39 12.66
CA PRO A 388 -17.24 6.21 14.10
C PRO A 388 -17.14 4.74 14.48
N TYR A 389 -16.25 4.41 15.42
CA TYR A 389 -16.08 3.04 15.90
C TYR A 389 -17.39 2.51 16.51
N PRO A 390 -17.94 1.38 16.01
CA PRO A 390 -19.31 0.97 16.38
C PRO A 390 -19.40 0.13 17.66
N TYR A 391 -18.27 -0.42 18.12
CA TYR A 391 -18.28 -1.35 19.24
C TYR A 391 -18.09 -0.66 20.58
N PRO A 392 -18.59 -1.26 21.68
CA PRO A 392 -18.56 -0.62 23.00
C PRO A 392 -17.19 -0.60 23.67
N THR A 393 -16.26 -1.44 23.23
CA THR A 393 -14.94 -1.60 23.85
C THR A 393 -13.83 -1.73 22.79
N ALA A 394 -12.63 -1.32 23.16
CA ALA A 394 -11.39 -1.59 22.43
C ALA A 394 -10.30 -1.90 23.46
N GLN A 395 -9.66 -3.07 23.35
CA GLN A 395 -8.80 -3.59 24.41
C GLN A 395 -7.40 -3.92 23.87
N SER A 396 -6.37 -3.65 24.68
CA SER A 396 -4.99 -4.01 24.45
C SER A 396 -4.51 -4.90 25.60
N VAL A 397 -4.03 -6.09 25.27
CA VAL A 397 -3.57 -7.07 26.26
C VAL A 397 -2.10 -7.35 26.08
N ASN A 398 -1.33 -7.31 27.16
CA ASN A 398 0.07 -7.71 27.16
C ASN A 398 0.22 -9.19 27.47
N GLY A 399 0.80 -9.91 26.51
CA GLY A 399 1.04 -11.34 26.64
C GLY A 399 2.20 -11.85 25.80
N PRO A 400 2.24 -13.15 25.51
CA PRO A 400 3.28 -13.77 24.71
C PRO A 400 3.19 -13.45 23.21
N VAL A 401 2.01 -13.11 22.69
CA VAL A 401 1.80 -12.69 21.30
C VAL A 401 2.20 -11.22 21.16
N GLY A 402 3.09 -10.94 20.22
CA GLY A 402 3.74 -9.63 20.12
C GLY A 402 2.97 -8.55 19.40
N GLY A 403 2.02 -8.92 18.56
CA GLY A 403 1.10 -8.07 17.80
C GLY A 403 0.09 -8.99 17.13
N MET A 404 -1.21 -8.81 17.41
CA MET A 404 -2.31 -9.55 16.82
C MET A 404 -3.65 -8.92 17.16
N GLU A 405 -4.53 -8.88 16.19
CA GLU A 405 -5.83 -8.26 16.24
C GLU A 405 -6.98 -9.28 16.28
N TYR A 406 -8.02 -8.92 17.01
CA TYR A 406 -9.34 -9.59 17.02
C TYR A 406 -10.42 -8.53 17.30
N PRO A 407 -11.70 -8.79 16.98
CA PRO A 407 -12.74 -7.80 17.29
C PRO A 407 -12.72 -7.36 18.75
N MET A 408 -12.59 -6.06 18.99
CA MET A 408 -12.58 -5.41 20.30
C MET A 408 -11.43 -5.76 21.23
N ILE A 409 -10.50 -6.65 20.87
CA ILE A 409 -9.37 -7.06 21.70
C ILE A 409 -8.13 -7.29 20.83
N THR A 410 -6.98 -6.84 21.30
CA THR A 410 -5.70 -6.99 20.61
C THR A 410 -4.63 -7.51 21.57
N PHE A 411 -3.68 -8.31 21.05
CA PHE A 411 -2.55 -8.79 21.83
C PHE A 411 -1.29 -8.03 21.43
N ASN A 412 -0.53 -7.56 22.44
CA ASN A 412 0.59 -6.64 22.22
C ASN A 412 1.80 -7.01 23.11
N GLY A 413 3.01 -6.88 22.56
CA GLY A 413 4.19 -7.48 23.14
C GLY A 413 5.13 -6.60 23.95
N PRO A 414 5.49 -5.35 23.59
CA PRO A 414 6.65 -4.69 24.20
C PRO A 414 6.56 -4.55 25.71
N ARG A 415 7.64 -4.97 26.39
CA ARG A 415 7.82 -4.80 27.84
C ARG A 415 9.11 -4.08 28.14
N PRO A 416 9.18 -3.35 29.28
CA PRO A 416 10.44 -2.84 29.82
C PRO A 416 11.45 -3.95 30.09
N VAL A 417 12.71 -3.57 30.17
CA VAL A 417 13.79 -4.46 30.56
C VAL A 417 14.28 -4.07 31.97
N LYS A 418 14.74 -5.06 32.73
CA LYS A 418 15.32 -4.83 34.03
C LYS A 418 16.73 -4.26 33.87
N ASP A 419 16.98 -3.11 34.46
CA ASP A 419 18.32 -2.54 34.55
C ASP A 419 19.18 -3.42 35.46
N GLU A 420 20.33 -3.88 34.98
CA GLU A 420 21.19 -4.81 35.67
C GLU A 420 21.84 -4.19 36.93
N LYS A 421 21.99 -2.86 36.97
CA LYS A 421 22.68 -2.16 38.09
C LYS A 421 21.71 -1.77 39.19
N THR A 422 20.53 -1.28 38.82
CA THR A 422 19.55 -0.77 39.78
C THR A 422 18.47 -1.78 40.12
N GLY A 423 18.29 -2.79 39.30
CA GLY A 423 17.19 -3.75 39.42
C GLY A 423 15.81 -3.21 38.99
N ASN A 424 15.71 -1.92 38.61
CA ASN A 424 14.48 -1.28 38.20
C ASN A 424 14.10 -1.64 36.76
N LEU A 425 12.79 -1.66 36.47
CA LEU A 425 12.28 -1.79 35.11
C LEU A 425 12.45 -0.44 34.37
N THR A 426 13.11 -0.48 33.22
CA THR A 426 13.38 0.66 32.37
C THR A 426 13.02 0.33 30.92
N TYR A 427 12.81 1.35 30.09
CA TYR A 427 12.57 1.14 28.68
C TYR A 427 13.34 2.14 27.82
N THR A 428 13.72 1.68 26.63
CA THR A 428 14.36 2.51 25.63
C THR A 428 13.32 3.31 24.87
N GLU A 429 13.74 4.37 24.19
CA GLU A 429 12.89 5.10 23.24
C GLU A 429 12.27 4.16 22.19
N ARG A 430 13.05 3.21 21.67
CA ARG A 430 12.55 2.16 20.77
C ARG A 430 11.41 1.33 21.37
N ALA A 431 11.47 1.00 22.67
CA ALA A 431 10.40 0.25 23.34
C ALA A 431 9.16 1.12 23.53
N LYS A 432 9.33 2.41 23.83
CA LYS A 432 8.24 3.39 23.94
C LYS A 432 7.46 3.49 22.62
N TYR A 433 8.13 3.88 21.55
CA TYR A 433 7.50 4.03 20.26
C TYR A 433 7.06 2.67 19.65
N GLY A 434 7.75 1.59 20.01
CA GLY A 434 7.36 0.24 19.64
C GLY A 434 6.05 -0.19 20.28
N LEU A 435 5.78 0.17 21.54
CA LEU A 435 4.49 -0.07 22.17
C LEU A 435 3.39 0.80 21.54
N ILE A 436 3.65 2.11 21.43
CA ILE A 436 2.66 3.04 20.86
C ILE A 436 2.30 2.59 19.44
N GLY A 437 3.28 2.29 18.59
CA GLY A 437 3.08 1.88 17.20
C GLY A 437 2.33 0.56 17.07
N VAL A 438 2.65 -0.47 17.89
CA VAL A 438 1.93 -1.75 17.83
C VAL A 438 0.49 -1.61 18.34
N VAL A 439 0.23 -0.85 19.39
CA VAL A 439 -1.15 -0.62 19.85
C VAL A 439 -1.96 0.16 18.81
N ILE A 440 -1.35 1.16 18.15
CA ILE A 440 -2.01 1.86 17.03
C ILE A 440 -2.33 0.89 15.89
N HIS A 441 -1.39 0.01 15.55
CA HIS A 441 -1.55 -0.97 14.48
C HIS A 441 -2.66 -1.96 14.80
N GLU A 442 -2.57 -2.68 15.91
CA GLU A 442 -3.53 -3.73 16.26
C GLU A 442 -4.95 -3.18 16.51
N VAL A 443 -5.05 -2.02 17.19
CA VAL A 443 -6.36 -1.37 17.35
C VAL A 443 -6.86 -0.79 16.02
N GLY A 444 -5.98 -0.40 15.12
CA GLY A 444 -6.32 0.04 13.77
C GLY A 444 -7.03 -1.05 12.96
N HIS A 445 -6.61 -2.29 13.11
CA HIS A 445 -7.27 -3.45 12.50
C HIS A 445 -8.74 -3.61 12.88
N GLN A 446 -9.21 -2.97 13.94
CA GLN A 446 -10.64 -2.94 14.24
C GLN A 446 -11.47 -2.36 13.09
N TYR A 447 -10.88 -1.49 12.25
CA TYR A 447 -11.52 -0.89 11.08
C TYR A 447 -11.27 -1.72 9.83
N PHE A 448 -10.02 -2.14 9.58
CA PHE A 448 -9.55 -2.98 8.49
C PHE A 448 -8.68 -4.11 9.06
N PRO A 449 -9.10 -5.37 9.06
CA PRO A 449 -10.24 -5.95 8.36
C PRO A 449 -11.44 -6.28 9.27
N MET A 450 -11.44 -5.97 10.59
CA MET A 450 -12.49 -6.48 11.49
C MET A 450 -13.88 -5.97 11.16
N ILE A 451 -14.02 -4.75 10.60
CA ILE A 451 -15.29 -4.16 10.20
C ILE A 451 -15.44 -4.15 8.68
N VAL A 452 -14.44 -3.65 7.93
CA VAL A 452 -14.38 -3.77 6.47
C VAL A 452 -13.65 -5.06 6.16
N ASN A 453 -14.38 -6.16 6.02
CA ASN A 453 -13.90 -7.51 6.18
C ASN A 453 -13.41 -8.11 4.85
N SER A 454 -12.19 -7.78 4.45
CA SER A 454 -11.53 -8.35 3.27
C SER A 454 -11.06 -9.80 3.49
N ASP A 455 -10.83 -10.53 2.39
CA ASP A 455 -10.23 -11.88 2.45
C ASP A 455 -8.70 -11.79 2.58
N GLU A 456 -8.22 -11.88 3.80
CA GLU A 456 -6.82 -11.75 4.16
C GLU A 456 -5.97 -12.93 3.66
N ARG A 457 -6.57 -14.11 3.43
CA ARG A 457 -5.85 -15.25 2.86
C ARG A 457 -5.49 -15.04 1.41
N GLN A 458 -6.24 -14.22 0.68
CA GLN A 458 -5.96 -13.88 -0.70
C GLN A 458 -5.14 -12.60 -0.81
N TRP A 459 -5.49 -11.58 -0.01
CA TRP A 459 -4.99 -10.21 -0.21
C TRP A 459 -4.52 -9.56 1.10
N THR A 460 -3.34 -9.95 1.56
CA THR A 460 -2.72 -9.38 2.78
C THR A 460 -2.66 -7.84 2.77
N TRP A 461 -2.49 -7.22 1.60
CA TRP A 461 -2.40 -5.77 1.51
C TRP A 461 -3.69 -5.02 1.89
N MET A 462 -4.87 -5.66 1.75
CA MET A 462 -6.15 -5.07 2.15
C MET A 462 -6.35 -5.06 3.66
N ASP A 463 -5.70 -5.94 4.35
CA ASP A 463 -5.59 -6.04 5.79
C ASP A 463 -4.44 -5.15 6.27
N GLU A 464 -3.23 -5.62 6.16
CA GLU A 464 -2.03 -5.03 6.71
C GLU A 464 -1.64 -3.70 6.04
N GLY A 465 -1.87 -3.60 4.74
CA GLY A 465 -1.47 -2.43 3.96
C GLY A 465 -2.35 -1.21 4.22
N LEU A 466 -3.68 -1.39 4.20
CA LEU A 466 -4.63 -0.32 4.53
C LEU A 466 -4.44 0.14 5.97
N ASN A 467 -4.28 -0.83 6.88
CA ASN A 467 -4.04 -0.54 8.28
C ASN A 467 -2.71 0.18 8.51
N THR A 468 -1.60 -0.28 7.90
CA THR A 468 -0.29 0.38 8.02
C THR A 468 -0.30 1.81 7.46
N PHE A 469 -1.06 2.06 6.39
CA PHE A 469 -1.25 3.43 5.89
C PHE A 469 -1.90 4.34 6.94
N LEU A 470 -2.98 3.89 7.59
CA LEU A 470 -3.64 4.68 8.64
C LEU A 470 -2.80 4.75 9.92
N GLN A 471 -2.09 3.67 10.27
CA GLN A 471 -1.10 3.68 11.36
C GLN A 471 -0.08 4.80 11.15
N PHE A 472 0.49 4.92 9.95
CA PHE A 472 1.44 5.98 9.63
C PHE A 472 0.83 7.38 9.84
N GLN A 473 -0.44 7.60 9.44
CA GLN A 473 -1.14 8.85 9.70
C GLN A 473 -1.33 9.10 11.20
N ALA A 474 -1.68 8.07 11.96
CA ALA A 474 -1.86 8.17 13.40
C ALA A 474 -0.55 8.40 14.14
N GLU A 475 0.53 7.73 13.76
CA GLU A 475 1.87 7.94 14.30
C GLU A 475 2.35 9.39 14.11
N LYS A 476 2.18 9.96 12.92
CA LYS A 476 2.53 11.36 12.62
C LYS A 476 1.61 12.39 13.32
N GLN A 477 0.42 11.98 13.73
CA GLN A 477 -0.46 12.81 14.59
C GLN A 477 -0.16 12.63 16.09
N TRP A 478 0.43 11.52 16.50
CA TRP A 478 0.93 11.34 17.86
C TRP A 478 2.17 12.19 18.11
N ASP A 479 3.15 12.11 17.24
CA ASP A 479 4.39 12.89 17.28
C ASP A 479 4.86 13.15 15.85
N ARG A 480 5.15 14.41 15.50
CA ARG A 480 5.63 14.77 14.16
C ARG A 480 6.89 14.00 13.77
N ASP A 481 7.78 13.79 14.74
CA ASP A 481 9.05 13.08 14.59
C ASP A 481 8.95 11.60 15.00
N PHE A 482 7.74 11.04 15.05
CA PHE A 482 7.55 9.62 15.35
C PHE A 482 8.44 8.77 14.43
N PRO A 483 9.26 7.85 15.00
CA PRO A 483 10.19 7.03 14.22
C PRO A 483 9.45 5.91 13.48
N SER A 484 8.55 6.29 12.58
CA SER A 484 7.78 5.36 11.74
C SER A 484 8.71 4.50 10.89
N ARG A 485 8.38 3.24 10.77
CA ARG A 485 9.19 2.28 10.00
C ARG A 485 8.68 2.05 8.59
N ARG A 486 7.47 2.51 8.30
CA ARG A 486 6.74 2.24 7.06
C ARG A 486 5.91 3.47 6.70
N GLY A 487 5.65 3.66 5.41
CA GLY A 487 4.80 4.75 4.92
C GLY A 487 5.55 5.86 4.19
N GLU A 488 6.78 6.16 4.55
CA GLU A 488 7.59 7.15 3.81
C GLU A 488 8.07 6.56 2.47
N PRO A 489 7.95 7.31 1.36
CA PRO A 489 8.37 6.83 0.03
C PRO A 489 9.82 6.37 -0.04
N LYS A 490 10.72 7.07 0.64
CA LYS A 490 12.16 6.72 0.67
C LYS A 490 12.46 5.36 1.30
N ASP A 491 11.63 4.90 2.23
CA ASP A 491 11.91 3.70 3.03
C ASP A 491 11.54 2.41 2.30
N ILE A 492 10.79 2.48 1.19
CA ILE A 492 10.39 1.31 0.38
C ILE A 492 11.36 1.01 -0.76
N VAL A 493 12.26 1.92 -1.09
CA VAL A 493 13.12 1.87 -2.28
C VAL A 493 13.93 0.56 -2.35
N GLU A 494 14.53 0.14 -1.23
CA GLU A 494 15.32 -1.09 -1.18
C GLU A 494 14.50 -2.33 -1.57
N TYR A 495 13.25 -2.41 -1.10
CA TYR A 495 12.35 -3.49 -1.49
C TYR A 495 11.93 -3.40 -2.96
N MET A 496 11.65 -2.20 -3.46
CA MET A 496 11.19 -1.99 -4.84
C MET A 496 12.21 -2.45 -5.88
N VAL A 497 13.50 -2.41 -5.58
CA VAL A 497 14.58 -2.93 -6.47
C VAL A 497 14.98 -4.38 -6.16
N SER A 498 14.34 -5.03 -5.19
CA SER A 498 14.66 -6.40 -4.78
C SER A 498 14.24 -7.43 -5.84
N GLN A 499 15.07 -8.47 -6.01
CA GLN A 499 14.75 -9.63 -6.85
C GLN A 499 13.60 -10.49 -6.27
N ASP A 500 13.33 -10.37 -4.97
CA ASP A 500 12.28 -11.11 -4.27
C ASP A 500 10.96 -10.33 -4.21
N GLN A 501 10.86 -9.22 -4.94
CA GLN A 501 9.62 -8.47 -5.06
C GLN A 501 8.59 -9.31 -5.83
N VAL A 502 7.35 -9.38 -5.28
CA VAL A 502 6.21 -9.98 -5.95
C VAL A 502 5.05 -8.96 -5.99
N PRO A 503 4.09 -9.09 -6.92
CA PRO A 503 2.91 -8.22 -6.95
C PRO A 503 2.16 -8.22 -5.63
N LEU A 504 1.53 -7.11 -5.26
CA LEU A 504 0.67 -7.01 -4.07
C LEU A 504 -0.55 -7.93 -4.16
N MET A 505 -0.98 -8.25 -5.38
CA MET A 505 -2.09 -9.18 -5.64
C MET A 505 -1.72 -10.66 -5.46
N THR A 506 -0.48 -10.95 -5.04
CA THR A 506 -0.01 -12.31 -4.76
C THR A 506 -0.71 -12.86 -3.52
N GLN A 507 -1.15 -14.12 -3.61
CA GLN A 507 -1.77 -14.84 -2.51
C GLN A 507 -0.83 -14.90 -1.30
N SER A 508 -1.36 -14.68 -0.10
CA SER A 508 -0.61 -14.41 1.13
C SER A 508 0.48 -15.43 1.48
N ASP A 509 0.22 -16.72 1.29
CA ASP A 509 1.21 -17.78 1.58
C ASP A 509 2.34 -17.88 0.54
N SER A 510 2.22 -17.16 -0.60
CA SER A 510 3.19 -17.12 -1.68
C SER A 510 4.06 -15.86 -1.68
N VAL A 511 3.86 -14.96 -0.73
CA VAL A 511 4.63 -13.72 -0.61
C VAL A 511 6.02 -14.01 -0.03
N LEU A 512 7.07 -13.59 -0.74
CA LEU A 512 8.46 -13.88 -0.36
C LEU A 512 8.96 -12.98 0.79
N GLN A 513 8.73 -11.67 0.70
CA GLN A 513 9.10 -10.69 1.73
C GLN A 513 7.84 -10.09 2.36
N PHE A 514 7.19 -10.86 3.24
CA PHE A 514 5.87 -10.57 3.78
C PHE A 514 5.76 -9.16 4.40
N GLY A 515 6.70 -8.78 5.27
CA GLY A 515 6.67 -7.46 5.94
C GLY A 515 6.84 -6.27 4.99
N ALA A 516 7.55 -6.43 3.86
CA ALA A 516 7.68 -5.39 2.85
C ALA A 516 6.48 -5.38 1.90
N ASN A 517 6.02 -6.56 1.44
CA ASN A 517 4.93 -6.68 0.50
C ASN A 517 3.57 -6.38 1.13
N GLY A 518 3.20 -7.06 2.22
CA GLY A 518 1.88 -6.92 2.83
C GLY A 518 1.68 -5.57 3.54
N TYR A 519 2.74 -5.02 4.13
CA TYR A 519 2.69 -3.80 4.97
C TYR A 519 3.26 -2.56 4.28
N ALA A 520 4.58 -2.57 4.00
CA ALA A 520 5.29 -1.35 3.66
C ALA A 520 4.96 -0.84 2.25
N LYS A 521 4.99 -1.70 1.22
CA LYS A 521 4.72 -1.30 -0.17
C LYS A 521 3.31 -0.74 -0.35
N PRO A 522 2.23 -1.40 0.12
CA PRO A 522 0.89 -0.85 -0.05
C PRO A 522 0.68 0.44 0.77
N ALA A 523 1.19 0.53 2.00
CA ALA A 523 1.10 1.75 2.80
C ALA A 523 1.83 2.92 2.13
N THR A 524 3.00 2.68 1.55
CA THR A 524 3.74 3.69 0.78
C THR A 524 3.01 4.08 -0.50
N ALA A 525 2.47 3.10 -1.24
CA ALA A 525 1.67 3.37 -2.44
C ALA A 525 0.48 4.27 -2.11
N LEU A 526 -0.26 3.96 -1.04
CA LEU A 526 -1.40 4.78 -0.59
C LEU A 526 -0.97 6.17 -0.10
N THR A 527 0.20 6.28 0.55
CA THR A 527 0.77 7.59 0.93
C THR A 527 1.09 8.43 -0.31
N ILE A 528 1.75 7.84 -1.31
CA ILE A 528 2.04 8.51 -2.58
C ILE A 528 0.74 8.88 -3.31
N LEU A 529 -0.23 7.97 -3.33
CA LEU A 529 -1.54 8.23 -3.93
C LEU A 529 -2.22 9.43 -3.28
N ARG A 530 -2.19 9.51 -1.95
CA ARG A 530 -2.77 10.60 -1.16
C ARG A 530 -2.03 11.92 -1.29
N GLU A 531 -0.70 11.90 -1.16
CA GLU A 531 0.09 13.15 -1.07
C GLU A 531 0.46 13.70 -2.45
N THR A 532 0.68 12.85 -3.44
CA THR A 532 1.31 13.21 -4.71
C THR A 532 0.39 13.10 -5.91
N VAL A 533 -0.48 12.06 -5.97
CA VAL A 533 -1.30 11.78 -7.15
C VAL A 533 -2.69 12.41 -7.05
N MET A 534 -3.47 12.05 -6.02
CA MET A 534 -4.85 12.53 -5.86
C MET A 534 -4.95 13.84 -5.08
N GLY A 535 -4.04 14.07 -4.14
CA GLY A 535 -4.17 15.08 -3.10
C GLY A 535 -5.07 14.61 -1.94
N ARG A 536 -4.82 15.17 -0.74
CA ARG A 536 -5.44 14.72 0.52
C ARG A 536 -6.96 14.75 0.51
N GLU A 537 -7.54 15.82 -0.03
CA GLU A 537 -9.00 16.01 -0.01
C GLU A 537 -9.74 14.93 -0.79
N LEU A 538 -9.30 14.63 -2.01
CA LEU A 538 -9.92 13.61 -2.86
C LEU A 538 -9.69 12.21 -2.32
N PHE A 539 -8.46 11.92 -1.91
CA PHE A 539 -8.11 10.61 -1.37
C PHE A 539 -8.90 10.32 -0.08
N ASP A 540 -8.87 11.24 0.90
CA ASP A 540 -9.53 11.03 2.20
C ASP A 540 -11.05 10.88 2.04
N ARG A 541 -11.66 11.58 1.05
CA ARG A 541 -13.06 11.39 0.70
C ARG A 541 -13.32 10.00 0.12
N ALA A 542 -12.52 9.57 -0.85
CA ALA A 542 -12.67 8.29 -1.51
C ALA A 542 -12.46 7.11 -0.55
N LEU A 543 -11.45 7.19 0.33
CA LEU A 543 -11.20 6.18 1.36
C LEU A 543 -12.37 6.07 2.34
N ARG A 544 -12.92 7.22 2.77
CA ARG A 544 -14.10 7.23 3.65
C ARG A 544 -15.31 6.61 2.97
N GLU A 545 -15.52 6.91 1.71
CA GLU A 545 -16.61 6.34 0.92
C GLU A 545 -16.45 4.83 0.76
N TYR A 546 -15.24 4.33 0.47
CA TYR A 546 -14.95 2.90 0.46
C TYR A 546 -15.27 2.23 1.80
N ALA A 547 -14.79 2.80 2.91
CA ALA A 547 -15.02 2.26 4.23
C ALA A 547 -16.51 2.21 4.58
N GLN A 548 -17.29 3.22 4.20
CA GLN A 548 -18.74 3.29 4.44
C GLN A 548 -19.53 2.34 3.54
N ARG A 549 -19.16 2.19 2.26
CA ARG A 549 -19.80 1.25 1.32
C ARG A 549 -19.67 -0.20 1.80
N TRP A 550 -18.50 -0.53 2.33
CA TRP A 550 -18.15 -1.89 2.76
C TRP A 550 -18.17 -2.10 4.28
N TYR A 551 -18.78 -1.18 5.00
CA TYR A 551 -19.01 -1.30 6.43
C TYR A 551 -19.78 -2.59 6.74
N MET A 552 -19.22 -3.45 7.60
CA MET A 552 -19.72 -4.79 7.95
C MET A 552 -19.98 -5.69 6.72
N LYS A 553 -19.12 -5.65 5.72
CA LYS A 553 -19.22 -6.41 4.47
C LYS A 553 -17.87 -6.93 4.02
N HIS A 554 -17.89 -7.76 2.95
CA HIS A 554 -16.71 -8.43 2.40
C HIS A 554 -16.29 -7.79 1.06
N PRO A 555 -15.43 -6.76 1.05
CA PRO A 555 -14.90 -6.18 -0.18
C PRO A 555 -13.80 -7.05 -0.81
N THR A 556 -13.60 -6.84 -2.09
CA THR A 556 -12.45 -7.32 -2.86
C THR A 556 -11.52 -6.16 -3.23
N PRO A 557 -10.27 -6.40 -3.70
CA PRO A 557 -9.42 -5.35 -4.24
C PRO A 557 -10.07 -4.49 -5.30
N TYR A 558 -10.87 -5.11 -6.15
CA TYR A 558 -11.55 -4.44 -7.26
C TYR A 558 -12.61 -3.44 -6.78
N ASP A 559 -13.26 -3.73 -5.67
CA ASP A 559 -14.20 -2.82 -5.03
C ASP A 559 -13.50 -1.58 -4.48
N PHE A 560 -12.29 -1.76 -3.94
CA PHE A 560 -11.45 -0.65 -3.50
C PHE A 560 -11.00 0.21 -4.69
N PHE A 561 -10.41 -0.39 -5.72
CA PHE A 561 -9.88 0.34 -6.87
C PHE A 561 -10.98 1.14 -7.58
N ARG A 562 -12.11 0.50 -7.87
CA ARG A 562 -13.27 1.17 -8.48
C ARG A 562 -13.82 2.29 -7.62
N THR A 563 -13.90 2.12 -6.31
CA THR A 563 -14.36 3.17 -5.42
C THR A 563 -13.41 4.38 -5.45
N MET A 564 -12.10 4.15 -5.43
CA MET A 564 -11.12 5.24 -5.47
C MET A 564 -11.22 6.04 -6.77
N GLU A 565 -11.42 5.39 -7.90
CA GLU A 565 -11.59 6.06 -9.21
C GLU A 565 -12.95 6.76 -9.32
N GLU A 566 -14.02 6.07 -9.00
CA GLU A 566 -15.37 6.62 -9.14
C GLU A 566 -15.60 7.83 -8.22
N SER A 567 -15.16 7.74 -6.97
CA SER A 567 -15.30 8.82 -6.00
C SER A 567 -14.42 10.04 -6.33
N SER A 568 -13.25 9.82 -6.95
CA SER A 568 -12.32 10.91 -7.29
C SER A 568 -12.51 11.47 -8.69
N GLY A 569 -12.96 10.66 -9.64
CA GLY A 569 -13.01 10.97 -11.07
C GLY A 569 -11.63 10.95 -11.73
N ILE A 570 -10.61 10.37 -11.09
CA ILE A 570 -9.25 10.23 -11.61
C ILE A 570 -9.07 8.82 -12.15
N ASP A 571 -8.55 8.70 -13.38
CA ASP A 571 -8.09 7.44 -13.96
C ASP A 571 -6.80 7.01 -13.24
N LEU A 572 -6.87 5.89 -12.52
CA LEU A 572 -5.77 5.32 -11.74
C LEU A 572 -5.32 3.94 -12.26
N ASP A 573 -5.82 3.47 -13.40
CA ASP A 573 -5.44 2.17 -13.98
C ASP A 573 -3.92 2.00 -14.07
N TRP A 574 -3.21 3.06 -14.48
CA TRP A 574 -1.75 3.08 -14.56
C TRP A 574 -1.10 2.90 -13.18
N PHE A 575 -1.72 3.46 -12.12
CA PHE A 575 -1.20 3.39 -10.75
C PHE A 575 -1.40 1.99 -10.17
N TRP A 576 -2.61 1.44 -10.31
CA TRP A 576 -2.91 0.08 -9.84
C TRP A 576 -2.03 -0.94 -10.55
N ARG A 577 -1.91 -0.85 -11.88
CA ARG A 577 -1.06 -1.72 -12.69
C ARG A 577 0.39 -1.71 -12.22
N GLY A 578 0.95 -0.53 -11.97
CA GLY A 578 2.35 -0.39 -11.55
C GLY A 578 2.59 -0.86 -10.12
N TRP A 579 1.83 -0.35 -9.17
CA TRP A 579 2.07 -0.59 -7.74
C TRP A 579 1.53 -1.93 -7.25
N PHE A 580 0.36 -2.39 -7.74
CA PHE A 580 -0.33 -3.57 -7.20
C PHE A 580 -0.13 -4.82 -8.04
N TYR A 581 -0.10 -4.71 -9.37
CA TYR A 581 0.05 -5.85 -10.27
C TYR A 581 1.49 -6.07 -10.77
N GLY A 582 2.33 -5.03 -10.70
CA GLY A 582 3.70 -5.06 -11.18
C GLY A 582 4.75 -5.21 -10.10
N THR A 583 5.98 -5.44 -10.57
CA THR A 583 7.22 -5.46 -9.76
C THR A 583 8.25 -4.44 -10.25
N ASP A 584 7.85 -3.53 -11.13
CA ASP A 584 8.66 -2.39 -11.55
C ASP A 584 8.88 -1.45 -10.37
N HIS A 585 9.90 -0.60 -10.45
CA HIS A 585 10.20 0.43 -9.46
C HIS A 585 10.18 1.82 -10.10
N VAL A 586 10.19 2.85 -9.28
CA VAL A 586 10.30 4.23 -9.75
C VAL A 586 11.77 4.57 -9.91
N ASP A 587 12.16 4.99 -11.11
CA ASP A 587 13.45 5.57 -11.43
C ASP A 587 13.29 6.41 -12.69
N ILE A 588 13.20 7.74 -12.52
CA ILE A 588 13.02 8.69 -13.61
C ILE A 588 14.28 9.54 -13.74
N ALA A 589 14.99 9.37 -14.85
CA ALA A 589 16.21 10.12 -15.14
C ALA A 589 15.93 11.43 -15.90
N LEU A 590 16.64 12.47 -15.52
CA LEU A 590 16.73 13.74 -16.29
C LEU A 590 17.98 13.73 -17.15
N ASP A 591 17.87 13.18 -18.37
CA ASP A 591 19.01 12.93 -19.24
C ASP A 591 19.57 14.20 -19.85
N GLN A 592 18.72 15.17 -20.26
CA GLN A 592 19.15 16.39 -20.90
C GLN A 592 18.22 17.56 -20.62
N VAL A 593 18.82 18.76 -20.53
CA VAL A 593 18.12 20.03 -20.57
C VAL A 593 18.70 20.90 -21.68
N VAL A 594 17.86 21.35 -22.60
CA VAL A 594 18.27 22.21 -23.71
C VAL A 594 17.42 23.46 -23.75
N ARG A 595 18.07 24.61 -23.84
CA ARG A 595 17.41 25.89 -24.08
C ARG A 595 17.23 26.09 -25.57
N TRP A 596 16.01 26.36 -26.01
CA TRP A 596 15.71 26.76 -27.38
C TRP A 596 15.26 28.22 -27.41
N ARG A 597 15.88 29.03 -28.26
CA ARG A 597 15.42 30.37 -28.59
C ARG A 597 14.77 30.37 -29.96
N LEU A 598 13.77 31.17 -30.17
CA LEU A 598 13.19 31.34 -31.50
C LEU A 598 14.18 32.08 -32.40
N ASP A 599 14.27 31.67 -33.67
CA ASP A 599 14.89 32.46 -34.74
C ASP A 599 14.05 33.71 -34.97
N SER A 600 14.67 34.86 -34.71
CA SER A 600 14.01 36.14 -34.83
C SER A 600 13.58 36.49 -36.27
N GLY A 601 14.14 35.76 -37.25
CA GLY A 601 14.01 36.05 -38.67
C GLY A 601 14.66 37.38 -39.07
N ASN A 602 15.33 38.04 -38.15
CA ASN A 602 16.14 39.22 -38.44
C ASN A 602 17.61 38.81 -38.66
N PRO A 603 18.14 38.86 -39.90
CA PRO A 603 19.51 38.43 -40.20
C PRO A 603 20.58 39.14 -39.37
N ASP A 604 20.37 40.39 -39.01
CA ASP A 604 21.32 41.19 -38.23
C ASP A 604 21.35 40.69 -36.76
N ALA A 605 20.19 40.37 -36.18
CA ALA A 605 20.08 39.79 -34.86
C ALA A 605 20.70 38.39 -34.81
N GLU A 606 20.42 37.52 -35.80
CA GLU A 606 20.97 36.20 -35.90
C GLU A 606 22.49 36.20 -36.12
N ALA A 607 22.99 37.13 -36.88
CA ALA A 607 24.43 37.37 -37.08
C ALA A 607 25.11 37.79 -35.77
N SER A 608 24.49 38.68 -35.00
CA SER A 608 25.00 39.11 -33.70
C SER A 608 25.07 37.94 -32.72
N TRP A 609 24.01 37.11 -32.69
CA TRP A 609 23.98 35.90 -31.85
C TRP A 609 25.05 34.90 -32.26
N SER A 610 25.18 34.57 -33.56
CA SER A 610 26.18 33.64 -34.10
C SER A 610 27.61 34.10 -33.80
N ARG A 611 27.85 35.42 -33.83
CA ARG A 611 29.14 36.01 -33.43
C ARG A 611 29.41 35.77 -31.95
N GLY A 612 28.40 35.99 -31.09
CA GLY A 612 28.52 35.74 -29.65
C GLY A 612 28.81 34.29 -29.31
N GLU A 613 28.18 33.36 -30.00
CA GLU A 613 28.45 31.93 -29.82
C GLU A 613 29.87 31.55 -30.28
N TYR A 614 30.27 32.01 -31.44
CA TYR A 614 31.62 31.80 -31.96
C TYR A 614 32.71 32.30 -31.00
N GLN A 615 32.48 33.44 -30.34
CA GLN A 615 33.42 34.00 -29.36
C GLN A 615 33.57 33.17 -28.09
N LYS A 616 32.59 32.27 -27.81
CA LYS A 616 32.63 31.35 -26.66
C LYS A 616 33.40 30.07 -27.00
N GLU A 617 33.65 29.77 -28.28
CA GLU A 617 34.40 28.59 -28.65
C GLU A 617 35.85 28.72 -28.15
N PRO A 618 36.39 27.68 -27.51
CA PRO A 618 37.78 27.70 -27.08
C PRO A 618 38.70 27.78 -28.29
N PRO A 619 39.77 28.56 -28.26
CA PRO A 619 40.69 28.69 -29.35
C PRO A 619 41.38 27.32 -29.65
N SER A 620 41.67 27.08 -30.91
CA SER A 620 42.44 25.88 -31.30
C SER A 620 43.76 25.80 -30.55
N LEU A 621 44.06 24.68 -29.93
CA LEU A 621 45.28 24.45 -29.20
C LEU A 621 46.51 24.67 -30.11
N THR A 622 46.43 24.24 -31.37
CA THR A 622 47.50 24.47 -32.36
C THR A 622 47.68 25.94 -32.68
N ALA A 623 46.58 26.69 -32.88
CA ALA A 623 46.65 28.11 -33.14
C ALA A 623 47.21 28.87 -31.92
N THR A 624 46.83 28.46 -30.69
CA THR A 624 47.36 29.07 -29.44
C THR A 624 48.84 28.82 -29.25
N ARG A 625 49.34 27.67 -29.69
CA ARG A 625 50.76 27.27 -29.54
C ARG A 625 51.62 27.80 -30.68
N ASN A 626 51.07 28.15 -31.81
CA ASN A 626 51.77 28.74 -32.94
C ASN A 626 52.05 30.23 -32.69
N THR A 627 53.22 30.55 -32.23
CA THR A 627 53.62 31.93 -31.89
C THR A 627 54.32 32.68 -33.06
N GLY A 628 54.56 31.96 -34.17
CA GLY A 628 55.16 32.57 -35.35
C GLY A 628 54.17 33.41 -36.15
N LYS A 629 54.65 34.46 -36.87
CA LYS A 629 53.79 35.23 -37.78
C LYS A 629 53.29 34.32 -38.92
N THR A 630 51.99 34.42 -39.20
CA THR A 630 51.39 33.73 -40.33
C THR A 630 51.66 34.36 -41.66
N VAL A 631 51.43 33.64 -42.75
CA VAL A 631 51.63 34.16 -44.11
C VAL A 631 50.74 35.37 -44.34
N VAL A 632 49.50 35.33 -43.88
CA VAL A 632 48.53 36.46 -44.02
C VAL A 632 48.99 37.73 -43.27
N GLU A 633 49.69 37.52 -42.15
CA GLU A 633 50.30 38.64 -41.41
C GLU A 633 51.55 39.20 -42.08
N THR A 634 52.34 38.40 -42.79
CA THR A 634 53.61 38.81 -43.36
C THR A 634 53.50 39.22 -44.80
N ASP A 635 52.56 38.72 -45.55
CA ASP A 635 52.30 39.05 -46.97
C ASP A 635 50.86 39.55 -47.15
N PRO A 636 50.69 40.92 -47.16
CA PRO A 636 49.37 41.56 -47.35
C PRO A 636 48.72 41.22 -48.70
N ALA A 637 49.47 40.70 -49.70
CA ALA A 637 48.92 40.31 -50.99
C ALA A 637 48.07 39.05 -50.91
N THR A 638 48.24 38.26 -49.89
CA THR A 638 47.44 37.07 -49.62
C THR A 638 46.08 37.39 -49.03
N ARG A 639 45.83 38.66 -48.65
CA ARG A 639 44.56 39.09 -48.08
C ARG A 639 43.56 39.43 -49.17
N ASP A 640 42.48 38.71 -49.25
CA ASP A 640 41.39 38.96 -50.19
C ASP A 640 40.14 39.56 -49.55
N TYR A 641 39.02 39.44 -50.25
CA TYR A 641 37.73 39.84 -49.76
C TYR A 641 37.35 39.19 -48.46
N TYR A 642 37.63 37.87 -48.30
CA TYR A 642 37.19 37.09 -47.15
C TYR A 642 37.99 37.42 -45.88
N ASP A 643 39.24 37.87 -46.00
CA ASP A 643 40.02 38.32 -44.82
C ASP A 643 39.63 39.74 -44.37
N ARG A 644 38.91 40.49 -45.20
CA ARG A 644 38.46 41.86 -44.88
C ARG A 644 36.96 41.94 -44.52
N ALA A 645 36.17 40.98 -45.01
CA ALA A 645 34.74 40.93 -44.77
C ALA A 645 34.45 40.44 -43.39
N GLU A 646 33.46 41.01 -42.72
CA GLU A 646 32.95 40.50 -41.44
C GLU A 646 32.27 39.16 -41.68
N ARG A 647 32.81 38.12 -41.08
CA ARG A 647 32.37 36.72 -41.23
C ARG A 647 30.88 36.50 -41.00
N PHE A 648 30.29 37.22 -40.05
CA PHE A 648 28.91 37.07 -39.64
C PHE A 648 27.98 38.10 -40.27
N ALA A 649 28.51 39.04 -41.08
CA ALA A 649 27.64 40.08 -41.66
C ALA A 649 26.60 39.48 -42.61
N PRO A 650 25.29 39.73 -42.43
CA PRO A 650 24.29 39.17 -43.34
C PRO A 650 24.38 39.82 -44.71
N THR A 651 24.19 39.05 -45.77
CA THR A 651 24.19 39.52 -47.14
C THR A 651 22.96 40.41 -47.43
N ALA A 652 23.03 41.26 -48.44
CA ALA A 652 21.87 42.05 -48.89
C ALA A 652 20.73 41.16 -49.39
N SER A 653 21.04 39.97 -49.90
CA SER A 653 20.04 38.97 -50.31
C SER A 653 19.30 38.43 -49.09
N ALA A 654 20.04 38.07 -48.01
CA ALA A 654 19.43 37.58 -46.77
C ALA A 654 18.49 38.62 -46.15
N ARG A 655 18.90 39.91 -46.10
CA ARG A 655 18.05 40.97 -45.61
C ARG A 655 16.78 41.21 -46.47
N ARG A 656 16.89 41.11 -47.80
CA ARG A 656 15.70 41.19 -48.68
C ARG A 656 14.76 40.05 -48.49
N LYS A 657 15.30 38.81 -48.37
CA LYS A 657 14.49 37.62 -48.10
C LYS A 657 13.77 37.77 -46.76
N ALA A 658 14.45 38.12 -45.68
CA ALA A 658 13.87 38.34 -44.38
C ALA A 658 12.74 39.38 -44.37
N LYS A 659 12.95 40.51 -45.07
CA LYS A 659 11.92 41.53 -45.24
C LYS A 659 10.69 41.04 -45.96
N LYS A 660 10.88 40.16 -46.99
CA LYS A 660 9.78 39.52 -47.72
C LYS A 660 9.03 38.53 -46.85
N ASP A 661 9.77 37.69 -46.12
CA ASP A 661 9.20 36.68 -45.25
C ASP A 661 8.43 37.34 -44.09
N ASP A 662 8.98 38.42 -43.50
CA ASP A 662 8.27 39.16 -42.44
C ASP A 662 7.00 39.89 -42.94
N ALA A 663 7.03 40.44 -44.16
CA ALA A 663 5.86 41.06 -44.78
C ALA A 663 4.73 40.06 -45.06
N ALA A 664 5.05 38.75 -45.20
CA ALA A 664 4.09 37.68 -45.43
C ALA A 664 3.38 37.22 -44.14
N LEU A 665 3.90 37.55 -42.94
CA LEU A 665 3.32 37.17 -41.67
C LEU A 665 2.10 38.06 -41.33
N SER A 666 1.09 37.46 -40.73
CA SER A 666 -0.01 38.14 -40.08
C SER A 666 0.48 38.96 -38.87
N PRO A 667 -0.29 39.96 -38.41
CA PRO A 667 0.04 40.70 -37.19
C PRO A 667 0.17 39.78 -35.95
N GLU A 668 -0.57 38.70 -35.91
CA GLU A 668 -0.53 37.72 -34.82
C GLU A 668 0.75 36.87 -34.87
N GLU A 669 1.11 36.36 -36.04
CA GLU A 669 2.36 35.60 -36.24
C GLU A 669 3.59 36.47 -35.96
N ARG A 670 3.59 37.78 -36.30
CA ARG A 670 4.66 38.69 -35.93
C ARG A 670 4.79 38.88 -34.43
N ARG A 671 3.64 38.99 -33.71
CA ARG A 671 3.65 39.07 -32.25
C ARG A 671 4.20 37.76 -31.63
N ALA A 672 3.75 36.60 -32.10
CA ALA A 672 4.24 35.31 -31.64
C ALA A 672 5.74 35.12 -31.88
N ARG A 673 6.26 35.62 -33.03
CA ARG A 673 7.69 35.56 -33.37
C ARG A 673 8.56 36.51 -32.55
N ALA A 674 7.99 37.63 -32.10
CA ALA A 674 8.69 38.65 -31.31
C ALA A 674 8.85 38.28 -29.83
N VAL A 675 8.44 37.07 -29.41
CA VAL A 675 8.55 36.62 -28.04
C VAL A 675 10.01 36.45 -27.67
N SER A 676 10.42 37.02 -26.54
CA SER A 676 11.77 36.90 -25.98
C SER A 676 11.97 35.65 -25.17
N ASP A 677 10.91 34.84 -25.01
CA ASP A 677 10.91 33.62 -24.16
C ASP A 677 11.86 32.54 -24.67
N SER A 678 12.36 31.78 -23.74
CA SER A 678 13.13 30.58 -23.97
C SER A 678 12.25 29.36 -23.81
N PHE A 679 12.44 28.41 -24.69
CA PHE A 679 11.79 27.12 -24.63
C PHE A 679 12.80 26.11 -24.06
N TYR A 680 12.61 25.69 -22.82
CA TYR A 680 13.45 24.69 -22.21
C TYR A 680 12.84 23.30 -22.45
N ARG A 681 13.61 22.39 -23.05
CA ARG A 681 13.22 21.01 -23.28
C ARG A 681 13.98 20.11 -22.33
N PHE A 682 13.24 19.24 -21.68
CA PHE A 682 13.71 18.27 -20.69
C PHE A 682 13.51 16.88 -21.27
N ASP A 683 14.59 16.15 -21.49
CA ASP A 683 14.54 14.75 -21.89
C ASP A 683 14.48 13.90 -20.64
N LEU A 684 13.35 13.23 -20.46
CA LEU A 684 13.00 12.41 -19.29
C LEU A 684 12.95 10.97 -19.72
N ARG A 685 13.57 10.08 -18.93
CA ARG A 685 13.58 8.65 -19.19
C ARG A 685 13.09 7.88 -17.98
N ASN A 686 12.12 6.99 -18.19
CA ASN A 686 11.65 6.04 -17.18
C ASN A 686 12.56 4.81 -17.22
N VAL A 687 13.48 4.71 -16.27
CA VAL A 687 14.47 3.65 -16.14
C VAL A 687 13.88 2.45 -15.41
N GLY A 688 13.13 2.71 -14.34
CA GLY A 688 12.59 1.69 -13.44
C GLY A 688 11.33 0.98 -13.96
N GLY A 689 10.66 1.56 -14.97
CA GLY A 689 9.48 0.96 -15.62
C GLY A 689 8.15 1.36 -14.99
N LEU A 690 8.11 1.70 -13.69
CA LEU A 690 6.89 2.14 -13.04
C LEU A 690 6.57 3.59 -13.43
N VAL A 691 5.35 3.81 -13.93
CA VAL A 691 4.89 5.15 -14.36
C VAL A 691 4.50 5.98 -13.14
N MET A 692 4.99 7.24 -13.10
CA MET A 692 4.67 8.19 -12.03
C MET A 692 4.57 9.62 -12.57
N PRO A 693 3.89 10.53 -11.88
CA PRO A 693 4.00 11.96 -12.16
C PRO A 693 5.45 12.43 -12.10
N VAL A 694 5.81 13.40 -12.94
CA VAL A 694 7.13 14.01 -12.94
C VAL A 694 7.07 15.30 -12.13
N ILE A 695 7.80 15.37 -11.03
CA ILE A 695 7.89 16.56 -10.19
C ILE A 695 9.21 17.22 -10.46
N LEU A 696 9.19 18.41 -11.09
CA LEU A 696 10.37 19.08 -11.57
C LEU A 696 10.53 20.43 -10.87
N LYS A 697 11.58 20.58 -10.07
CA LYS A 697 11.99 21.86 -9.50
C LYS A 697 12.94 22.58 -10.45
N LEU A 698 12.54 23.78 -10.87
CA LEU A 698 13.31 24.67 -11.75
C LEU A 698 13.85 25.84 -10.94
N THR A 699 15.15 26.08 -10.97
CA THR A 699 15.79 27.23 -10.32
C THR A 699 16.36 28.18 -11.38
N PHE A 700 16.06 29.45 -11.23
CA PHE A 700 16.43 30.48 -12.19
C PHE A 700 17.58 31.35 -11.71
N SER A 701 18.21 32.09 -12.67
CA SER A 701 19.37 32.95 -12.39
C SER A 701 19.06 34.16 -11.49
N ASP A 702 17.80 34.54 -11.34
CA ASP A 702 17.33 35.56 -10.42
C ASP A 702 17.15 35.08 -8.98
N GLY A 703 17.46 33.79 -8.72
CA GLY A 703 17.30 33.14 -7.42
C GLY A 703 15.90 32.62 -7.12
N SER A 704 14.93 32.86 -8.01
CA SER A 704 13.58 32.29 -7.87
C SER A 704 13.58 30.82 -8.25
N ASP A 705 12.60 30.07 -7.72
CA ASP A 705 12.35 28.68 -8.11
C ASP A 705 10.85 28.44 -8.39
N THR A 706 10.57 27.37 -9.09
CA THR A 706 9.22 26.90 -9.39
C THR A 706 9.21 25.37 -9.37
N VAL A 707 8.18 24.78 -8.76
CA VAL A 707 7.94 23.34 -8.83
C VAL A 707 6.80 23.09 -9.81
N VAL A 708 7.10 22.32 -10.85
CA VAL A 708 6.11 21.91 -11.85
C VAL A 708 5.75 20.45 -11.60
N ARG A 709 4.45 20.16 -11.49
CA ARG A 709 3.91 18.81 -11.35
C ARG A 709 3.30 18.39 -12.68
N ILE A 710 3.97 17.52 -13.38
CA ILE A 710 3.56 16.99 -14.67
C ILE A 710 2.83 15.67 -14.41
N PRO A 711 1.56 15.53 -14.81
CA PRO A 711 0.80 14.32 -14.52
C PRO A 711 1.39 13.09 -15.21
N ALA A 712 1.07 11.91 -14.67
CA ALA A 712 1.59 10.63 -15.18
C ALA A 712 1.25 10.39 -16.66
N GLU A 713 0.18 10.98 -17.16
CA GLU A 713 -0.26 10.91 -18.56
C GLU A 713 0.77 11.45 -19.57
N VAL A 714 1.81 12.12 -19.10
CA VAL A 714 2.95 12.50 -19.96
C VAL A 714 3.57 11.26 -20.62
N TRP A 715 3.52 10.12 -19.94
CA TRP A 715 4.07 8.85 -20.40
C TRP A 715 3.15 8.04 -21.31
N ARG A 716 1.89 8.42 -21.50
CA ARG A 716 0.87 7.60 -22.20
C ARG A 716 1.22 7.23 -23.65
N LYS A 717 2.00 8.06 -24.36
CA LYS A 717 2.42 7.79 -25.74
C LYS A 717 3.76 7.07 -25.83
N ASN A 718 4.58 7.18 -24.80
CA ASN A 718 5.85 6.50 -24.64
C ASN A 718 6.19 6.37 -23.17
N ALA A 719 6.01 5.16 -22.62
CA ALA A 719 6.26 4.90 -21.21
C ALA A 719 7.75 4.84 -20.83
N ARG A 720 8.67 4.91 -21.80
CA ARG A 720 10.12 4.81 -21.59
C ARG A 720 10.83 6.14 -21.66
N GLN A 721 10.41 7.04 -22.55
CA GLN A 721 11.08 8.31 -22.79
C GLN A 721 10.13 9.37 -23.30
N VAL A 722 10.22 10.57 -22.75
CA VAL A 722 9.48 11.73 -23.22
C VAL A 722 10.36 12.98 -23.21
N THR A 723 10.06 13.90 -24.10
CA THR A 723 10.62 15.26 -24.06
C THR A 723 9.49 16.22 -23.66
N TRP A 724 9.66 16.89 -22.53
CA TRP A 724 8.72 17.88 -22.05
C TRP A 724 9.23 19.30 -22.24
N GLU A 725 8.35 20.29 -22.43
CA GLU A 725 8.73 21.66 -22.75
C GLU A 725 8.17 22.64 -21.71
N TYR A 726 9.01 23.57 -21.29
CA TYR A 726 8.65 24.68 -20.42
C TYR A 726 9.08 26.01 -21.05
N VAL A 727 8.13 26.96 -21.13
CA VAL A 727 8.36 28.28 -21.73
C VAL A 727 8.47 29.32 -20.63
N THR A 728 9.52 30.14 -20.66
CA THR A 728 9.76 31.21 -19.69
C THR A 728 10.71 32.28 -20.26
N ASP A 729 10.56 33.49 -19.78
CA ASP A 729 11.49 34.61 -20.03
C ASP A 729 12.73 34.54 -19.11
N LYS A 730 12.71 33.66 -18.09
CA LYS A 730 13.79 33.53 -17.13
C LYS A 730 14.88 32.56 -17.61
N THR A 731 16.11 32.80 -17.12
CA THR A 731 17.23 31.91 -17.43
C THR A 731 17.32 30.80 -16.38
N LEU A 732 17.11 29.56 -16.83
CA LEU A 732 17.22 28.36 -16.00
C LEU A 732 18.69 28.05 -15.68
N THR A 733 18.97 27.79 -14.41
CA THR A 733 20.31 27.42 -13.92
C THR A 733 20.40 26.03 -13.39
N ARG A 734 19.28 25.47 -12.89
CA ARG A 734 19.21 24.13 -12.31
C ARG A 734 17.83 23.52 -12.54
N ALA A 735 17.84 22.22 -12.80
CA ALA A 735 16.63 21.40 -12.84
C ALA A 735 16.84 20.15 -11.97
N GLU A 736 15.87 19.82 -11.14
CA GLU A 736 15.92 18.72 -10.19
C GLU A 736 14.59 17.98 -10.16
N LEU A 737 14.61 16.66 -10.37
CA LEU A 737 13.46 15.78 -10.25
C LEU A 737 13.22 15.40 -8.79
N ASP A 738 11.96 15.28 -8.44
CA ASP A 738 11.46 14.81 -7.14
C ASP A 738 12.26 15.34 -5.93
N PRO A 739 12.31 16.67 -5.73
CA PRO A 739 13.19 17.30 -4.74
C PRO A 739 12.90 16.86 -3.29
N LEU A 740 11.67 16.42 -3.01
CA LEU A 740 11.23 15.97 -1.69
C LEU A 740 11.20 14.44 -1.55
N TRP A 741 11.61 13.72 -2.59
CA TRP A 741 11.60 12.25 -2.63
C TRP A 741 10.21 11.66 -2.37
N GLU A 742 9.21 12.25 -2.99
CA GLU A 742 7.79 11.90 -2.77
C GLU A 742 7.26 10.80 -3.70
N THR A 743 8.07 10.29 -4.64
CA THR A 743 7.68 9.23 -5.59
C THR A 743 8.35 7.88 -5.35
N ALA A 744 9.20 7.75 -4.34
CA ALA A 744 10.05 6.57 -4.09
C ALA A 744 11.07 6.29 -5.21
N ASP A 745 11.61 7.32 -5.84
CA ASP A 745 12.62 7.20 -6.89
C ASP A 745 13.89 6.50 -6.36
N ALA A 746 14.33 5.47 -7.08
CA ALA A 746 15.39 4.57 -6.64
C ALA A 746 16.80 5.11 -6.89
N ASP A 747 17.00 5.95 -7.91
CA ASP A 747 18.30 6.53 -8.23
C ASP A 747 18.28 8.07 -8.20
N ARG A 748 18.48 8.63 -7.02
CA ARG A 748 18.60 10.09 -6.85
C ARG A 748 19.79 10.72 -7.57
N GLY A 749 20.75 9.89 -8.05
CA GLY A 749 21.93 10.35 -8.77
C GLY A 749 21.60 10.88 -10.16
N ASN A 750 20.54 10.39 -10.80
CA ASN A 750 20.11 10.79 -12.13
C ASN A 750 18.98 11.86 -12.12
N ASN A 751 18.55 12.32 -10.93
CA ASN A 751 17.48 13.30 -10.75
C ASN A 751 17.95 14.74 -10.93
N LEU A 752 19.25 15.01 -10.92
CA LEU A 752 19.81 16.34 -11.03
C LEU A 752 20.55 16.51 -12.34
N PHE A 753 20.10 17.44 -13.18
CA PHE A 753 20.87 17.86 -14.34
C PHE A 753 22.03 18.75 -13.91
N THR A 754 23.24 18.25 -14.05
CA THR A 754 24.49 18.95 -13.69
C THR A 754 25.28 19.44 -14.90
N GLY A 755 24.81 19.15 -16.10
CA GLY A 755 25.46 19.54 -17.36
C GLY A 755 25.29 21.03 -17.69
N THR A 756 26.00 21.47 -18.71
CA THR A 756 25.80 22.81 -19.26
C THR A 756 24.53 22.84 -20.11
N ILE A 757 23.64 23.80 -19.83
CA ILE A 757 22.43 23.99 -20.62
C ILE A 757 22.82 24.63 -21.96
N ALA A 758 22.89 23.80 -23.00
CA ALA A 758 23.19 24.27 -24.35
C ALA A 758 22.02 25.12 -24.92
N THR A 759 22.35 26.18 -25.64
CA THR A 759 21.34 26.99 -26.36
C THR A 759 21.27 26.58 -27.81
N ARG A 760 20.08 26.27 -28.30
CA ARG A 760 19.82 25.97 -29.73
C ARG A 760 18.81 26.93 -30.31
N THR A 761 18.78 27.04 -31.63
CA THR A 761 17.84 27.91 -32.35
C THR A 761 16.69 27.07 -32.91
N LEU A 762 15.48 27.41 -32.57
CA LEU A 762 14.24 26.82 -33.09
C LEU A 762 13.77 27.65 -34.30
N LYS A 763 13.75 27.01 -35.46
CA LYS A 763 13.24 27.63 -36.68
C LYS A 763 11.74 27.42 -36.77
N ILE A 764 11.00 28.53 -37.08
CA ILE A 764 9.57 28.44 -37.33
C ILE A 764 9.37 27.76 -38.68
N ALA A 765 8.70 26.58 -38.67
CA ALA A 765 8.33 25.89 -39.90
C ALA A 765 7.26 26.73 -40.64
N SER A 766 7.55 27.09 -41.92
CA SER A 766 6.51 27.66 -42.74
C SER A 766 5.56 26.53 -43.19
N PRO A 767 4.23 26.74 -43.11
CA PRO A 767 3.31 25.74 -43.68
C PRO A 767 3.61 25.52 -45.17
N PRO A 768 3.46 24.28 -45.67
CA PRO A 768 3.66 24.02 -47.09
C PRO A 768 2.74 24.92 -47.90
N LYS A 769 3.29 25.66 -48.87
CA LYS A 769 2.48 26.42 -49.78
C LYS A 769 1.58 25.48 -50.53
N GLN A 770 0.28 25.67 -50.35
CA GLN A 770 -0.67 25.02 -51.26
C GLN A 770 -0.66 25.86 -52.56
N ASP A 771 -0.26 25.21 -53.65
CA ASP A 771 -0.30 25.83 -54.97
C ASP A 771 -1.77 26.08 -55.35
N ASN A 772 -2.14 27.37 -55.35
CA ASN A 772 -3.47 27.74 -55.81
C ASN A 772 -3.45 27.95 -57.32
N ARG A 773 -3.65 26.88 -58.08
CA ARG A 773 -3.60 26.89 -59.55
C ARG A 773 -4.55 27.89 -60.19
N MET A 774 -5.62 28.28 -59.51
CA MET A 774 -6.53 29.34 -60.00
C MET A 774 -5.91 30.75 -59.95
N ARG A 775 -4.89 30.98 -59.18
CA ARG A 775 -4.18 32.26 -58.99
C ARG A 775 -2.89 32.34 -59.80
N GLU A 776 -2.47 31.28 -60.44
CA GLU A 776 -1.24 31.30 -61.26
C GLU A 776 -1.59 31.80 -62.65
N ASP A 777 -1.23 33.02 -62.95
CA ASP A 777 -1.46 33.70 -64.26
C ASP A 777 -0.77 32.98 -65.45
N ASP A 778 0.01 31.95 -65.20
CA ASP A 778 0.75 31.19 -66.21
C ASP A 778 0.13 29.82 -66.58
N LEU A 779 -1.03 29.46 -66.02
CA LEU A 779 -1.74 28.25 -66.44
C LEU A 779 -2.31 28.50 -67.85
N LYS A 780 -1.64 27.95 -68.87
CA LYS A 780 -2.19 27.84 -70.20
C LYS A 780 -3.39 26.94 -70.17
N VAL A 781 -4.57 27.50 -70.26
CA VAL A 781 -5.80 26.72 -70.46
C VAL A 781 -5.63 25.93 -71.77
N LEU A 782 -5.71 24.64 -71.73
CA LEU A 782 -5.69 23.78 -72.93
C LEU A 782 -6.84 24.20 -73.87
N PRO A 783 -6.61 24.30 -75.19
CA PRO A 783 -7.66 24.58 -76.13
C PRO A 783 -8.82 23.54 -75.98
N ASP A 784 -10.06 24.00 -76.20
CA ASP A 784 -11.28 23.15 -76.04
C ASP A 784 -11.21 21.84 -76.84
N SER A 785 -10.43 21.79 -77.93
CA SER A 785 -10.20 20.56 -78.73
C SER A 785 -9.36 19.49 -78.04
N LEU A 786 -8.74 19.76 -76.87
CA LEU A 786 -7.95 18.80 -76.09
C LEU A 786 -8.57 18.52 -74.70
N GLN A 787 -9.75 19.04 -74.39
CA GLN A 787 -10.50 18.77 -73.17
C GLN A 787 -11.43 17.57 -73.35
N THR A 788 -10.93 16.43 -73.87
CA THR A 788 -11.71 15.23 -73.88
C THR A 788 -11.55 14.49 -72.54
N TYR A 789 -12.56 14.62 -71.74
CA TYR A 789 -12.74 13.69 -70.64
C TYR A 789 -13.11 12.34 -71.25
N PRO A 790 -12.43 11.25 -70.94
CA PRO A 790 -12.90 9.92 -71.32
C PRO A 790 -14.26 9.74 -70.63
N ALA A 791 -15.28 9.35 -71.44
CA ALA A 791 -16.58 9.00 -70.92
C ALA A 791 -16.43 7.87 -69.90
N PRO A 792 -17.18 7.88 -68.79
CA PRO A 792 -17.14 6.78 -67.84
C PRO A 792 -17.57 5.49 -68.57
N SER A 793 -16.72 4.44 -68.56
CA SER A 793 -17.03 3.13 -69.05
C SER A 793 -18.29 2.65 -68.32
N LYS A 794 -19.34 2.35 -69.09
CA LYS A 794 -20.46 1.54 -68.64
C LYS A 794 -19.96 0.11 -68.67
N ASP A 795 -19.70 -0.44 -67.45
CA ASP A 795 -19.88 -1.84 -67.13
C ASP A 795 -20.07 -1.98 -65.61
#